data_437a816ed6e00e8ad4e343e1552a71cc
#
_entry.id   437a816ed6e00e8ad4e343e1552a71cc
#
_cell.length_a   1.000
_cell.length_b   1.000
_cell.length_c   1.000
_cell.angle_alpha   90.00
_cell.angle_beta   90.00
_cell.angle_gamma   90.00
#
_symmetry.space_group_name_H-M   'P 1'
#
loop_
_entity.id
_entity.type
_entity.pdbx_description
1 polymer ?
#
loop_
_entity_poly.entity_id
_entity_poly.type
_entity_poly.pdbx_seq_one_letter_code
_entity_poly.pdbx_strand_id
1 'polypeptide(L)'
;MGRWQELSELRTLLRTSRLLTLTGAGGVGKTRLALELAKGLPQRHARVHLVELDSLHDNAPLAQSVAAALGVGKQAGRTGPDALVRAINDTSRLLILDNCEHLAEPCAQLVATLLSRCPRMRILATSREALRVPGETVFRVRELSLPPTGTEDDPAALLRSDAVRLFVERATSSAPGFTLQRGNGAAVAEICRRLDGLTLAVELAARRVGALPLGDILKGLDDRLFQLSLLTDGSRTGPRRHDGLTASIDWSHRLLEPAEQAVFRRLAVLVGGFDTSAAEAVCTEGDLAPGHILRSVFALEAKSLIVRLPGDAHPARFRQLSTVRACAMERLVASGELDAVRERALEWLNGLAERAVGEVFADQAGGLLTAERDNLASVLADTGCGGALRDRLALELARVHYQLEQPSAASALLNGLLQKPPELELAGAAALATRVACQQADLRAALYLGERAVDQECMRDHSAGLANALDARAAARLCRGEFPAAVADLRECLRVVSALGRPQDTAWCTHHLAWALLQAGEEVEADVLMTSCLPVLRAHAHWSRTAAALHTAGAVRLSLGRLDSAAALFDEVLRIVPETSFHALYPIEGLALVAAESGDMRRAVRLYEASTQARRRLDTEPEDPWRRRVELTAARARTRLSSAARDAAVSSGRQLRGDRLVAYALRRGSGNPRTTTEPTALAADHSPLTRREFMVAELVAEGLTNRQIAECLNISERTVATHLDKVRDKLGLRSRTRIALWAASRAGDRLRQHEAF
;
A
#
# COMPACT_ATOMS: atom_id res chain seq x y z
N MET A 1 14.95 13.60 -13.25
CA MET A 1 15.62 12.47 -12.53
C MET A 1 14.52 11.60 -11.91
N GLY A 2 14.78 10.34 -11.63
CA GLY A 2 13.74 9.36 -11.34
C GLY A 2 13.06 8.85 -12.62
N ARG A 3 12.05 8.01 -12.49
CA ARG A 3 11.24 7.46 -13.59
C ARG A 3 12.00 6.64 -14.63
N TRP A 4 13.13 6.01 -14.24
CA TRP A 4 13.91 5.16 -15.14
C TRP A 4 13.13 3.94 -15.62
N GLN A 5 12.32 3.35 -14.73
CA GLN A 5 11.46 2.21 -15.06
C GLN A 5 10.40 2.62 -16.08
N GLU A 6 9.70 3.73 -15.83
CA GLU A 6 8.68 4.26 -16.75
C GLU A 6 9.28 4.61 -18.11
N LEU A 7 10.45 5.25 -18.17
CA LEU A 7 11.15 5.53 -19.43
C LEU A 7 11.54 4.27 -20.17
N SER A 8 11.97 3.22 -19.47
CA SER A 8 12.31 1.93 -20.08
C SER A 8 11.08 1.24 -20.67
N GLU A 9 9.98 1.23 -19.94
CA GLU A 9 8.69 0.67 -20.37
C GLU A 9 8.14 1.45 -21.57
N LEU A 10 8.15 2.78 -21.50
CA LEU A 10 7.69 3.65 -22.60
C LEU A 10 8.51 3.46 -23.87
N ARG A 11 9.83 3.24 -23.77
CA ARG A 11 10.67 2.92 -24.92
C ARG A 11 10.24 1.61 -25.58
N THR A 12 9.85 0.62 -24.78
CA THR A 12 9.36 -0.67 -25.27
C THR A 12 8.00 -0.51 -25.94
N LEU A 13 7.07 0.19 -25.29
CA LEU A 13 5.74 0.48 -25.84
C LEU A 13 5.81 1.29 -27.14
N LEU A 14 6.68 2.29 -27.22
CA LEU A 14 6.82 3.11 -28.42
C LEU A 14 7.40 2.30 -29.61
N ARG A 15 8.07 1.18 -29.36
CA ARG A 15 8.54 0.27 -30.45
C ARG A 15 7.42 -0.57 -31.02
N THR A 16 6.46 -0.98 -30.20
CA THR A 16 5.35 -1.89 -30.57
C THR A 16 4.10 -1.16 -30.97
N SER A 17 3.84 0.03 -30.42
CA SER A 17 2.65 0.83 -30.68
C SER A 17 2.95 2.02 -31.58
N ARG A 18 1.98 2.35 -32.45
CA ARG A 18 2.04 3.52 -33.33
C ARG A 18 1.42 4.77 -32.71
N LEU A 19 0.51 4.57 -31.75
CA LEU A 19 -0.08 5.62 -30.93
C LEU A 19 0.13 5.30 -29.47
N LEU A 20 0.85 6.14 -28.77
CA LEU A 20 1.06 6.04 -27.33
C LEU A 20 0.56 7.33 -26.66
N THR A 21 -0.41 7.21 -25.76
CA THR A 21 -0.96 8.37 -25.04
C THR A 21 -0.55 8.29 -23.57
N LEU A 22 0.18 9.32 -23.12
CA LEU A 22 0.54 9.49 -21.71
C LEU A 22 -0.61 10.18 -21.00
N THR A 23 -1.28 9.47 -20.09
CA THR A 23 -2.40 10.01 -19.30
C THR A 23 -1.99 10.24 -17.84
N GLY A 24 -2.74 11.06 -17.10
CA GLY A 24 -2.52 11.31 -15.68
C GLY A 24 -2.85 12.74 -15.25
N ALA A 25 -2.80 12.96 -13.94
CA ALA A 25 -3.15 14.24 -13.31
C ALA A 25 -2.40 15.44 -13.89
N GLY A 26 -3.01 16.64 -13.79
CA GLY A 26 -2.32 17.89 -14.09
C GLY A 26 -1.08 18.06 -13.20
N GLY A 27 0.05 18.44 -13.78
CA GLY A 27 1.29 18.62 -12.99
C GLY A 27 2.04 17.34 -12.61
N VAL A 28 1.61 16.15 -13.07
CA VAL A 28 2.32 14.88 -12.80
C VAL A 28 3.61 14.72 -13.60
N GLY A 29 3.81 15.55 -14.65
CA GLY A 29 5.03 15.57 -15.47
C GLY A 29 4.94 14.80 -16.78
N LYS A 30 3.75 14.65 -17.39
CA LYS A 30 3.52 13.99 -18.69
C LYS A 30 4.39 14.57 -19.81
N THR A 31 4.32 15.89 -20.03
CA THR A 31 5.11 16.63 -21.03
C THR A 31 6.61 16.39 -20.86
N ARG A 32 7.09 16.50 -19.60
CA ARG A 32 8.52 16.28 -19.31
C ARG A 32 8.95 14.87 -19.61
N LEU A 33 8.11 13.86 -19.28
CA LEU A 33 8.38 12.46 -19.57
C LEU A 33 8.39 12.18 -21.08
N ALA A 34 7.46 12.78 -21.84
CA ALA A 34 7.43 12.68 -23.31
C ALA A 34 8.69 13.27 -23.95
N LEU A 35 9.14 14.43 -23.48
CA LEU A 35 10.37 15.08 -23.97
C LEU A 35 11.63 14.28 -23.63
N GLU A 36 11.74 13.73 -22.42
CA GLU A 36 12.87 12.86 -22.03
C GLU A 36 12.90 11.54 -22.81
N LEU A 37 11.72 10.97 -23.08
CA LEU A 37 11.58 9.81 -23.94
C LEU A 37 12.11 10.11 -25.35
N ALA A 38 11.73 11.26 -25.91
CA ALA A 38 12.13 11.70 -27.25
C ALA A 38 13.65 11.93 -27.37
N LYS A 39 14.28 12.57 -26.36
CA LYS A 39 15.74 12.75 -26.31
C LYS A 39 16.52 11.45 -26.29
N GLY A 40 15.96 10.42 -25.69
CA GLY A 40 16.59 9.09 -25.58
C GLY A 40 16.45 8.20 -26.82
N LEU A 41 15.76 8.67 -27.87
CA LEU A 41 15.62 7.90 -29.10
C LEU A 41 16.83 8.08 -30.03
N PRO A 42 17.28 7.00 -30.70
CA PRO A 42 18.40 7.10 -31.64
C PRO A 42 18.06 8.04 -32.80
N GLN A 43 18.86 9.05 -33.02
CA GLN A 43 18.65 10.09 -34.06
C GLN A 43 18.54 9.53 -35.49
N ARG A 44 18.92 8.27 -35.71
CA ARG A 44 18.90 7.60 -37.02
C ARG A 44 17.51 7.11 -37.49
N HIS A 45 16.46 7.16 -36.62
CA HIS A 45 15.22 6.42 -36.88
C HIS A 45 13.94 7.26 -36.97
N ALA A 46 13.89 8.50 -36.48
CA ALA A 46 12.74 9.37 -36.69
C ALA A 46 13.09 10.85 -36.45
N ARG A 47 12.60 11.71 -37.32
CA ARG A 47 12.54 13.15 -37.00
C ARG A 47 11.45 13.35 -35.94
N VAL A 48 11.82 13.93 -34.80
CA VAL A 48 10.88 14.25 -33.71
C VAL A 48 10.34 15.65 -33.92
N HIS A 49 9.03 15.78 -33.88
CA HIS A 49 8.31 17.04 -34.01
C HIS A 49 7.39 17.23 -32.80
N LEU A 50 7.51 18.36 -32.11
CA LEU A 50 6.65 18.73 -30.98
C LEU A 50 5.61 19.74 -31.46
N VAL A 51 4.35 19.53 -31.07
CA VAL A 51 3.24 20.45 -31.23
C VAL A 51 2.64 20.72 -29.87
N GLU A 52 2.84 21.92 -29.39
CA GLU A 52 2.21 22.40 -28.16
C GLU A 52 0.82 22.93 -28.49
N LEU A 53 -0.20 22.30 -27.97
CA LEU A 53 -1.60 22.62 -28.29
C LEU A 53 -2.20 23.69 -27.38
N ASP A 54 -1.53 24.04 -26.29
CA ASP A 54 -1.99 25.01 -25.29
C ASP A 54 -2.44 26.35 -25.83
N SER A 55 -1.80 26.82 -26.88
CA SER A 55 -2.10 28.12 -27.50
C SER A 55 -3.26 28.06 -28.50
N LEU A 56 -3.76 26.89 -28.81
CA LEU A 56 -4.85 26.72 -29.77
C LEU A 56 -6.20 26.80 -29.07
N HIS A 57 -7.11 27.61 -29.60
CA HIS A 57 -8.50 27.73 -29.14
C HIS A 57 -9.37 26.76 -29.93
N ASP A 58 -10.57 26.45 -29.43
CA ASP A 58 -11.50 25.44 -29.97
C ASP A 58 -11.76 25.49 -31.49
N ASN A 59 -11.60 26.64 -32.10
CA ASN A 59 -11.76 26.86 -33.55
C ASN A 59 -10.43 26.97 -34.32
N ALA A 60 -9.28 26.74 -33.70
CA ALA A 60 -8.00 26.85 -34.39
C ALA A 60 -7.77 25.65 -35.32
N PRO A 61 -7.25 25.83 -36.54
CA PRO A 61 -7.01 24.70 -37.46
C PRO A 61 -5.82 23.88 -36.99
N LEU A 62 -6.08 22.87 -36.17
CA LEU A 62 -5.10 21.91 -35.61
C LEU A 62 -4.15 21.36 -36.70
N ALA A 63 -4.71 21.04 -37.89
CA ALA A 63 -3.94 20.55 -39.01
C ALA A 63 -2.87 21.55 -39.51
N GLN A 64 -3.12 22.89 -39.39
CA GLN A 64 -2.14 23.92 -39.78
C GLN A 64 -0.99 23.98 -38.77
N SER A 65 -1.29 23.90 -37.48
CA SER A 65 -0.27 23.88 -36.42
C SER A 65 0.63 22.66 -36.52
N VAL A 66 0.06 21.51 -36.81
CA VAL A 66 0.83 20.29 -37.07
C VAL A 66 1.64 20.42 -38.36
N ALA A 67 1.09 21.06 -39.44
CA ALA A 67 1.82 21.29 -40.66
C ALA A 67 3.05 22.22 -40.45
N ALA A 68 2.88 23.27 -39.68
CA ALA A 68 3.96 24.21 -39.32
C ALA A 68 5.08 23.51 -38.54
N ALA A 69 4.72 22.69 -37.54
CA ALA A 69 5.68 21.91 -36.74
C ALA A 69 6.43 20.86 -37.57
N LEU A 70 5.78 20.28 -38.57
CA LEU A 70 6.38 19.30 -39.49
C LEU A 70 7.24 19.97 -40.59
N GLY A 71 7.27 21.29 -40.64
CA GLY A 71 8.00 22.03 -41.67
C GLY A 71 7.37 21.93 -43.07
N VAL A 72 6.06 21.68 -43.13
CA VAL A 72 5.29 21.64 -44.37
C VAL A 72 4.94 23.04 -44.79
N GLY A 73 5.62 23.55 -45.81
CA GLY A 73 5.41 24.93 -46.33
C GLY A 73 3.98 25.14 -46.78
N LYS A 74 3.49 26.41 -46.62
CA LYS A 74 2.19 26.85 -47.14
C LYS A 74 2.20 26.79 -48.68
N GLN A 75 1.89 25.64 -49.25
CA GLN A 75 1.52 25.59 -50.66
C GLN A 75 0.13 26.21 -50.82
N ALA A 76 0.04 27.21 -51.66
CA ALA A 76 -1.16 28.00 -51.88
C ALA A 76 -2.41 27.15 -52.08
N GLY A 77 -3.41 27.33 -51.22
CA GLY A 77 -4.79 26.92 -51.44
C GLY A 77 -5.27 25.58 -50.84
N ARG A 78 -4.44 24.78 -50.14
CA ARG A 78 -4.89 23.50 -49.57
C ARG A 78 -4.41 23.33 -48.12
N THR A 79 -5.25 23.68 -47.18
CA THR A 79 -5.06 23.50 -45.74
C THR A 79 -6.01 22.41 -45.23
N GLY A 80 -5.48 21.24 -44.92
CA GLY A 80 -6.30 20.14 -44.38
C GLY A 80 -5.49 18.85 -44.12
N PRO A 81 -6.07 17.85 -43.50
CA PRO A 81 -5.43 16.57 -43.18
C PRO A 81 -4.79 15.89 -44.43
N ASP A 82 -5.41 16.04 -45.60
CA ASP A 82 -4.89 15.47 -46.87
C ASP A 82 -3.59 16.11 -47.35
N ALA A 83 -3.39 17.36 -47.09
CA ALA A 83 -2.13 18.05 -47.41
C ALA A 83 -0.99 17.57 -46.49
N LEU A 84 -1.30 17.38 -45.21
CA LEU A 84 -0.38 16.79 -44.24
C LEU A 84 0.06 15.37 -44.64
N VAL A 85 -0.89 14.50 -44.99
CA VAL A 85 -0.61 13.12 -45.39
C VAL A 85 0.34 13.08 -46.59
N ARG A 86 0.10 13.92 -47.59
CA ARG A 86 0.98 14.01 -48.78
C ARG A 86 2.39 14.50 -48.44
N ALA A 87 2.52 15.42 -47.52
CA ALA A 87 3.79 16.00 -47.14
C ALA A 87 4.62 15.09 -46.21
N ILE A 88 3.96 14.30 -45.40
CA ILE A 88 4.62 13.33 -44.54
C ILE A 88 5.20 12.17 -45.35
N ASN A 89 4.45 11.78 -46.41
CA ASN A 89 4.81 10.64 -47.26
C ASN A 89 5.23 9.41 -46.42
N ASP A 90 5.99 8.51 -46.96
CA ASP A 90 6.44 7.27 -46.30
C ASP A 90 7.69 7.48 -45.37
N THR A 91 7.85 8.68 -44.79
CA THR A 91 8.98 8.98 -43.89
C THR A 91 8.68 8.58 -42.45
N SER A 92 9.68 7.96 -41.79
CA SER A 92 9.60 7.63 -40.37
C SER A 92 9.68 8.94 -39.54
N ARG A 93 8.60 9.27 -38.82
CA ARG A 93 8.50 10.48 -37.98
C ARG A 93 7.83 10.16 -36.65
N LEU A 94 8.28 10.83 -35.58
CA LEU A 94 7.59 10.85 -34.31
C LEU A 94 6.96 12.24 -34.13
N LEU A 95 5.65 12.27 -34.04
CA LEU A 95 4.88 13.46 -33.70
C LEU A 95 4.52 13.41 -32.23
N ILE A 96 4.91 14.44 -31.47
CA ILE A 96 4.50 14.63 -30.09
C ILE A 96 3.39 15.69 -30.10
N LEU A 97 2.20 15.31 -29.64
CA LEU A 97 1.06 16.19 -29.40
C LEU A 97 0.97 16.43 -27.91
N ASP A 98 1.29 17.62 -27.46
CA ASP A 98 1.27 17.96 -26.04
C ASP A 98 0.00 18.69 -25.65
N ASN A 99 -0.61 18.25 -24.54
CA ASN A 99 -1.81 18.84 -23.94
C ASN A 99 -3.08 18.71 -24.82
N CYS A 100 -3.42 17.48 -25.21
CA CYS A 100 -4.54 17.18 -26.12
C CYS A 100 -5.93 17.35 -25.50
N GLU A 101 -6.07 17.43 -24.16
CA GLU A 101 -7.35 17.33 -23.44
C GLU A 101 -8.42 18.32 -23.86
N HIS A 102 -8.08 19.51 -24.28
CA HIS A 102 -9.03 20.55 -24.70
C HIS A 102 -9.43 20.44 -26.18
N LEU A 103 -8.69 19.68 -26.95
CA LEU A 103 -8.92 19.40 -28.36
C LEU A 103 -9.01 17.86 -28.60
N ALA A 104 -9.53 17.11 -27.63
CA ALA A 104 -9.49 15.64 -27.65
C ALA A 104 -10.13 15.07 -28.92
N GLU A 105 -11.35 15.51 -29.27
CA GLU A 105 -12.05 15.07 -30.47
C GLU A 105 -11.35 15.46 -31.79
N PRO A 106 -10.93 16.74 -32.01
CA PRO A 106 -10.13 17.13 -33.18
C PRO A 106 -8.80 16.38 -33.27
N CYS A 107 -8.12 16.15 -32.13
CA CYS A 107 -6.89 15.35 -32.07
C CYS A 107 -7.14 13.90 -32.46
N ALA A 108 -8.20 13.27 -31.95
CA ALA A 108 -8.55 11.91 -32.28
C ALA A 108 -8.79 11.71 -33.78
N GLN A 109 -9.54 12.63 -34.41
CA GLN A 109 -9.85 12.60 -35.86
C GLN A 109 -8.58 12.77 -36.68
N LEU A 110 -7.71 13.73 -36.33
CA LEU A 110 -6.44 13.94 -37.02
C LEU A 110 -5.51 12.75 -36.88
N VAL A 111 -5.36 12.23 -35.65
CA VAL A 111 -4.53 11.07 -35.34
C VAL A 111 -4.99 9.82 -36.10
N ALA A 112 -6.31 9.55 -36.11
CA ALA A 112 -6.88 8.43 -36.86
C ALA A 112 -6.57 8.55 -38.37
N THR A 113 -6.70 9.77 -38.95
CA THR A 113 -6.39 10.04 -40.36
C THR A 113 -4.89 9.82 -40.66
N LEU A 114 -4.00 10.32 -39.80
CA LEU A 114 -2.56 10.17 -39.99
C LEU A 114 -2.11 8.72 -39.86
N LEU A 115 -2.62 7.98 -38.86
CA LEU A 115 -2.25 6.58 -38.64
C LEU A 115 -2.78 5.65 -39.73
N SER A 116 -3.96 5.93 -40.32
CA SER A 116 -4.51 5.13 -41.41
C SER A 116 -3.73 5.30 -42.73
N ARG A 117 -3.17 6.49 -42.97
CA ARG A 117 -2.59 6.86 -44.26
C ARG A 117 -1.07 7.00 -44.26
N CYS A 118 -0.43 7.08 -43.08
CA CYS A 118 1.04 7.20 -42.92
C CYS A 118 1.57 6.01 -42.11
N PRO A 119 1.92 4.87 -42.74
CA PRO A 119 2.23 3.62 -42.02
C PRO A 119 3.50 3.68 -41.14
N ARG A 120 4.45 4.56 -41.46
CA ARG A 120 5.71 4.73 -40.72
C ARG A 120 5.65 5.83 -39.66
N MET A 121 4.51 6.51 -39.52
CA MET A 121 4.32 7.53 -38.50
C MET A 121 4.05 6.91 -37.14
N ARG A 122 4.63 7.49 -36.10
CA ARG A 122 4.35 7.23 -34.70
C ARG A 122 3.90 8.53 -34.03
N ILE A 123 2.94 8.41 -33.11
CA ILE A 123 2.39 9.54 -32.40
C ILE A 123 2.52 9.27 -30.90
N LEU A 124 3.05 10.26 -30.18
CA LEU A 124 3.09 10.31 -28.73
C LEU A 124 2.22 11.48 -28.28
N ALA A 125 1.09 11.19 -27.64
CA ALA A 125 0.20 12.20 -27.14
C ALA A 125 0.37 12.35 -25.61
N THR A 126 0.23 13.55 -25.10
CA THR A 126 0.00 13.79 -23.68
C THR A 126 -1.40 14.36 -23.50
N SER A 127 -2.13 13.79 -22.56
CA SER A 127 -3.51 14.18 -22.27
C SER A 127 -3.87 13.82 -20.83
N ARG A 128 -4.98 14.30 -20.33
CA ARG A 128 -5.54 13.83 -19.05
C ARG A 128 -6.36 12.56 -19.23
N GLU A 129 -6.94 12.35 -20.39
CA GLU A 129 -7.72 11.19 -20.77
C GLU A 129 -7.20 10.56 -22.08
N ALA A 130 -7.63 9.35 -22.36
CA ALA A 130 -7.30 8.67 -23.60
C ALA A 130 -8.03 9.36 -24.79
N LEU A 131 -7.38 9.37 -25.96
CA LEU A 131 -7.95 9.90 -27.19
C LEU A 131 -9.02 9.00 -27.81
N ARG A 132 -9.11 7.73 -27.36
CA ARG A 132 -10.06 6.70 -27.80
C ARG A 132 -9.98 6.38 -29.30
N VAL A 133 -8.77 6.40 -29.83
CA VAL A 133 -8.48 6.05 -31.23
C VAL A 133 -8.16 4.56 -31.33
N PRO A 134 -8.67 3.85 -32.37
CA PRO A 134 -8.33 2.44 -32.56
C PRO A 134 -6.81 2.21 -32.64
N GLY A 135 -6.31 1.24 -31.86
CA GLY A 135 -4.87 0.94 -31.78
C GLY A 135 -4.08 1.85 -30.82
N GLU A 136 -4.78 2.68 -30.04
CA GLU A 136 -4.18 3.48 -28.97
C GLU A 136 -3.64 2.59 -27.84
N THR A 137 -2.40 2.85 -27.41
CA THR A 137 -1.85 2.33 -26.18
C THR A 137 -1.82 3.45 -25.16
N VAL A 138 -2.49 3.26 -24.03
CA VAL A 138 -2.56 4.24 -22.96
C VAL A 138 -1.57 3.89 -21.87
N PHE A 139 -0.70 4.84 -21.52
CA PHE A 139 0.23 4.72 -20.40
C PHE A 139 -0.12 5.76 -19.33
N ARG A 140 -0.54 5.27 -18.16
CA ARG A 140 -0.85 6.15 -17.04
C ARG A 140 0.42 6.55 -16.29
N VAL A 141 0.76 7.84 -16.34
CA VAL A 141 1.87 8.41 -15.58
C VAL A 141 1.42 8.58 -14.13
N ARG A 142 2.09 7.87 -13.22
CA ARG A 142 1.78 7.90 -11.78
C ARG A 142 2.49 9.06 -11.09
N GLU A 143 2.05 9.37 -9.87
CA GLU A 143 2.72 10.28 -8.95
C GLU A 143 4.12 9.74 -8.59
N LEU A 144 4.99 10.59 -8.05
CA LEU A 144 6.32 10.17 -7.60
C LEU A 144 6.21 9.27 -6.36
N SER A 145 7.14 8.34 -6.23
CA SER A 145 7.21 7.46 -5.06
C SER A 145 7.35 8.28 -3.78
N LEU A 146 6.54 7.94 -2.77
CA LEU A 146 6.55 8.59 -1.46
C LEU A 146 7.53 7.91 -0.49
N PRO A 147 8.08 8.63 0.49
CA PRO A 147 8.92 8.02 1.51
C PRO A 147 8.11 7.10 2.42
N PRO A 148 8.62 5.89 2.74
CA PRO A 148 7.98 4.99 3.69
C PRO A 148 7.85 5.64 5.07
N THR A 149 6.79 5.29 5.79
CA THR A 149 6.63 5.68 7.20
C THR A 149 7.71 4.99 8.07
N GLY A 150 8.18 5.68 9.11
CA GLY A 150 9.21 5.15 10.00
C GLY A 150 10.65 5.23 9.46
N THR A 151 10.88 6.02 8.40
CA THR A 151 12.23 6.25 7.84
C THR A 151 12.70 7.69 7.99
N GLU A 152 11.98 8.49 8.77
CA GLU A 152 12.15 9.94 8.91
C GLU A 152 13.55 10.33 9.42
N ASP A 153 14.17 9.49 10.23
CA ASP A 153 15.51 9.70 10.80
C ASP A 153 16.66 9.18 9.91
N ASP A 154 16.35 8.57 8.78
CA ASP A 154 17.35 8.05 7.83
C ASP A 154 17.31 8.81 6.50
N PRO A 155 18.16 9.84 6.31
CA PRO A 155 18.26 10.60 5.07
C PRO A 155 18.52 9.73 3.83
N ALA A 156 19.29 8.65 3.98
CA ALA A 156 19.60 7.73 2.88
C ALA A 156 18.37 6.91 2.46
N ALA A 157 17.53 6.51 3.43
CA ALA A 157 16.27 5.85 3.14
C ALA A 157 15.26 6.82 2.49
N LEU A 158 15.17 8.05 2.98
CA LEU A 158 14.31 9.09 2.42
C LEU A 158 14.66 9.41 0.97
N LEU A 159 15.94 9.49 0.62
CA LEU A 159 16.42 9.75 -0.75
C LEU A 159 16.14 8.60 -1.73
N ARG A 160 15.63 7.46 -1.31
CA ARG A 160 15.11 6.42 -2.22
C ARG A 160 13.78 6.81 -2.85
N SER A 161 13.04 7.71 -2.22
CA SER A 161 11.79 8.27 -2.74
C SER A 161 12.08 9.33 -3.81
N ASP A 162 11.41 9.23 -4.96
CA ASP A 162 11.58 10.21 -6.05
C ASP A 162 11.01 11.57 -5.67
N ALA A 163 9.94 11.62 -4.86
CA ALA A 163 9.38 12.87 -4.36
C ALA A 163 10.37 13.62 -3.46
N VAL A 164 11.03 12.92 -2.54
CA VAL A 164 12.05 13.52 -1.67
C VAL A 164 13.28 13.97 -2.48
N ARG A 165 13.72 13.16 -3.43
CA ARG A 165 14.85 13.55 -4.31
C ARG A 165 14.54 14.81 -5.09
N LEU A 166 13.34 14.92 -5.67
CA LEU A 166 12.90 16.11 -6.38
C LEU A 166 12.83 17.32 -5.44
N PHE A 167 12.24 17.14 -4.25
CA PHE A 167 12.17 18.20 -3.24
C PHE A 167 13.54 18.74 -2.89
N VAL A 168 14.49 17.87 -2.55
CA VAL A 168 15.87 18.24 -2.16
C VAL A 168 16.58 18.96 -3.31
N GLU A 169 16.48 18.45 -4.55
CA GLU A 169 17.08 19.09 -5.74
C GLU A 169 16.55 20.52 -5.93
N ARG A 170 15.23 20.72 -5.82
CA ARG A 170 14.60 22.04 -6.01
C ARG A 170 14.84 22.97 -4.82
N ALA A 171 14.80 22.44 -3.60
CA ALA A 171 15.12 23.20 -2.40
C ALA A 171 16.58 23.71 -2.42
N THR A 172 17.53 22.85 -2.80
CA THR A 172 18.93 23.26 -2.97
C THR A 172 19.12 24.33 -4.06
N SER A 173 18.33 24.27 -5.13
CA SER A 173 18.34 25.28 -6.18
C SER A 173 17.83 26.64 -5.69
N SER A 174 16.88 26.67 -4.75
CA SER A 174 16.28 27.89 -4.19
C SER A 174 17.02 28.39 -2.95
N ALA A 175 17.64 27.49 -2.20
CA ALA A 175 18.44 27.72 -1.00
C ALA A 175 19.72 26.87 -1.06
N PRO A 176 20.84 27.41 -1.61
CA PRO A 176 22.06 26.61 -1.86
C PRO A 176 22.66 25.93 -0.63
N GLY A 177 22.32 26.37 0.59
CA GLY A 177 22.73 25.74 1.84
C GLY A 177 21.79 24.61 2.33
N PHE A 178 20.72 24.33 1.61
CA PHE A 178 19.78 23.29 2.04
C PHE A 178 20.35 21.89 1.83
N THR A 179 20.36 21.11 2.90
CA THR A 179 20.75 19.70 2.87
C THR A 179 19.76 18.87 3.70
N LEU A 180 19.45 17.67 3.22
CA LEU A 180 18.61 16.72 3.96
C LEU A 180 19.41 16.12 5.12
N GLN A 181 18.90 16.28 6.34
CA GLN A 181 19.52 15.82 7.58
C GLN A 181 18.48 15.15 8.48
N ARG A 182 18.92 14.45 9.55
CA ARG A 182 18.00 13.84 10.53
C ARG A 182 17.02 14.86 11.13
N GLY A 183 17.47 16.09 11.40
CA GLY A 183 16.63 17.13 12.02
C GLY A 183 15.53 17.71 11.10
N ASN A 184 15.59 17.51 9.79
CA ASN A 184 14.61 18.03 8.84
C ASN A 184 13.94 16.93 7.99
N GLY A 185 14.37 15.70 8.09
CA GLY A 185 13.87 14.57 7.32
C GLY A 185 12.38 14.33 7.49
N ALA A 186 11.90 14.38 8.73
CA ALA A 186 10.48 14.23 9.05
C ALA A 186 9.61 15.28 8.36
N ALA A 187 10.01 16.54 8.40
CA ALA A 187 9.28 17.63 7.76
C ALA A 187 9.25 17.48 6.24
N VAL A 188 10.37 17.14 5.61
CA VAL A 188 10.44 16.92 4.16
C VAL A 188 9.60 15.72 3.73
N ALA A 189 9.65 14.63 4.48
CA ALA A 189 8.84 13.45 4.21
C ALA A 189 7.34 13.77 4.28
N GLU A 190 6.94 14.50 5.32
CA GLU A 190 5.54 14.88 5.52
C GLU A 190 5.04 15.84 4.44
N ILE A 191 5.83 16.84 4.02
CA ILE A 191 5.50 17.71 2.88
C ILE A 191 5.26 16.86 1.62
N CYS A 192 6.15 15.92 1.31
CA CYS A 192 6.01 15.07 0.13
C CYS A 192 4.74 14.19 0.19
N ARG A 193 4.38 13.65 1.38
CA ARG A 193 3.16 12.86 1.59
C ARG A 193 1.90 13.72 1.42
N ARG A 194 1.85 14.91 2.02
CA ARG A 194 0.70 15.83 1.90
C ARG A 194 0.46 16.35 0.49
N LEU A 195 1.51 16.37 -0.33
CA LEU A 195 1.43 16.74 -1.74
C LEU A 195 1.24 15.52 -2.66
N ASP A 196 0.97 14.32 -2.10
CA ASP A 196 0.75 13.06 -2.81
C ASP A 196 1.85 12.70 -3.83
N GLY A 197 3.06 13.24 -3.70
CA GLY A 197 4.13 13.08 -4.69
C GLY A 197 3.83 13.71 -6.05
N LEU A 198 2.89 14.64 -6.12
CA LEU A 198 2.57 15.35 -7.36
C LEU A 198 3.73 16.26 -7.75
N THR A 199 4.36 15.98 -8.89
CA THR A 199 5.63 16.58 -9.31
C THR A 199 5.63 18.12 -9.21
N LEU A 200 4.62 18.78 -9.77
CA LEU A 200 4.51 20.23 -9.75
C LEU A 200 4.31 20.79 -8.34
N ALA A 201 3.48 20.14 -7.53
CA ALA A 201 3.24 20.56 -6.15
C ALA A 201 4.51 20.46 -5.29
N VAL A 202 5.26 19.36 -5.43
CA VAL A 202 6.55 19.16 -4.75
C VAL A 202 7.57 20.20 -5.18
N GLU A 203 7.67 20.53 -6.49
CA GLU A 203 8.56 21.57 -7.00
C GLU A 203 8.20 22.97 -6.44
N LEU A 204 6.92 23.31 -6.42
CA LEU A 204 6.45 24.61 -5.91
C LEU A 204 6.71 24.76 -4.40
N ALA A 205 6.41 23.74 -3.61
CA ALA A 205 6.70 23.75 -2.18
C ALA A 205 8.20 23.83 -1.90
N ALA A 206 9.02 23.08 -2.63
CA ALA A 206 10.47 23.09 -2.47
C ALA A 206 11.10 24.46 -2.79
N ARG A 207 10.56 25.19 -3.78
CA ARG A 207 11.03 26.58 -4.09
C ARG A 207 10.79 27.55 -2.94
N ARG A 208 9.81 27.29 -2.05
CA ARG A 208 9.52 28.16 -0.91
C ARG A 208 10.53 28.00 0.23
N VAL A 209 11.37 26.97 0.23
CA VAL A 209 12.38 26.71 1.27
C VAL A 209 13.38 27.88 1.40
N GLY A 210 13.63 28.63 0.32
CA GLY A 210 14.47 29.84 0.37
C GLY A 210 13.84 31.02 1.12
N ALA A 211 12.51 31.01 1.30
CA ALA A 211 11.76 32.12 1.91
C ALA A 211 11.07 31.71 3.23
N LEU A 212 10.74 30.44 3.41
CA LEU A 212 9.96 29.94 4.55
C LEU A 212 10.63 28.71 5.20
N PRO A 213 10.62 28.62 6.55
CA PRO A 213 10.99 27.40 7.25
C PRO A 213 10.07 26.22 6.88
N LEU A 214 10.59 24.98 6.93
CA LEU A 214 9.82 23.77 6.61
C LEU A 214 8.55 23.62 7.46
N GLY A 215 8.62 24.01 8.74
CA GLY A 215 7.48 23.98 9.66
C GLY A 215 6.35 24.91 9.24
N ASP A 216 6.68 26.07 8.66
CA ASP A 216 5.68 27.03 8.19
C ASP A 216 5.09 26.60 6.84
N ILE A 217 5.89 25.94 5.99
CA ILE A 217 5.38 25.30 4.77
C ILE A 217 4.37 24.20 5.16
N LEU A 218 4.66 23.37 6.17
CA LEU A 218 3.74 22.34 6.67
C LEU A 218 2.45 22.94 7.21
N LYS A 219 2.53 23.96 8.06
CA LYS A 219 1.34 24.66 8.56
C LYS A 219 0.51 25.26 7.44
N GLY A 220 1.17 25.84 6.43
CA GLY A 220 0.49 26.39 5.27
C GLY A 220 -0.18 25.33 4.40
N LEU A 221 0.29 24.10 4.40
CA LEU A 221 -0.40 22.98 3.74
C LEU A 221 -1.64 22.50 4.52
N ASP A 222 -1.75 22.81 5.82
CA ASP A 222 -2.95 22.58 6.64
C ASP A 222 -4.01 23.68 6.43
N ASP A 223 -3.60 24.91 6.13
CA ASP A 223 -4.49 26.02 5.81
C ASP A 223 -4.88 25.99 4.33
N ARG A 224 -6.17 25.76 4.06
CA ARG A 224 -6.72 25.60 2.71
C ARG A 224 -6.45 26.80 1.79
N LEU A 225 -6.58 28.02 2.30
CA LEU A 225 -6.34 29.25 1.54
C LEU A 225 -4.84 29.46 1.27
N PHE A 226 -4.02 29.14 2.25
CA PHE A 226 -2.58 29.27 2.13
C PHE A 226 -1.97 28.14 1.26
N GLN A 227 -2.55 26.94 1.29
CA GLN A 227 -2.17 25.82 0.41
C GLN A 227 -2.26 26.21 -1.06
N LEU A 228 -3.33 26.86 -1.48
CA LEU A 228 -3.51 27.31 -2.85
C LEU A 228 -2.54 28.44 -3.21
N SER A 229 -2.28 29.39 -2.28
CA SER A 229 -1.31 30.47 -2.47
C SER A 229 0.15 29.99 -2.52
N LEU A 230 0.49 28.94 -1.74
CA LEU A 230 1.82 28.31 -1.79
C LEU A 230 2.09 27.64 -3.15
N LEU A 231 1.06 27.12 -3.79
CA LEU A 231 1.15 26.34 -5.03
C LEU A 231 0.91 27.19 -6.29
N THR A 232 0.89 28.54 -6.18
CA THR A 232 0.89 29.45 -7.32
C THR A 232 2.31 29.90 -7.65
N ASP A 233 2.69 29.82 -8.91
CA ASP A 233 3.99 30.29 -9.40
C ASP A 233 3.86 31.75 -9.91
N GLY A 234 4.64 32.64 -9.35
CA GLY A 234 4.71 34.05 -9.80
C GLY A 234 5.60 34.22 -11.03
N SER A 235 5.68 33.27 -11.94
CA SER A 235 6.49 33.36 -13.15
C SER A 235 5.98 34.43 -14.11
N ARG A 236 6.85 35.39 -14.47
CA ARG A 236 6.52 36.55 -15.37
C ARG A 236 6.54 36.19 -16.86
N THR A 237 6.93 34.98 -17.26
CA THR A 237 7.27 34.66 -18.67
C THR A 237 6.59 33.41 -19.24
N GLY A 238 5.68 32.72 -18.50
CA GLY A 238 4.98 31.49 -18.95
C GLY A 238 3.52 31.76 -19.40
N PRO A 239 2.91 30.87 -20.20
CA PRO A 239 1.48 30.93 -20.49
C PRO A 239 0.66 30.85 -19.18
N ARG A 240 -0.38 31.69 -19.05
CA ARG A 240 -1.24 31.82 -17.83
C ARG A 240 -1.79 30.51 -17.26
N ARG A 241 -1.78 29.40 -18.01
CA ARG A 241 -2.24 28.06 -17.58
C ARG A 241 -1.19 27.28 -16.79
N HIS A 242 0.08 27.68 -16.87
CA HIS A 242 1.17 27.10 -16.08
C HIS A 242 1.46 27.90 -14.80
N ASP A 243 0.69 28.96 -14.53
CA ASP A 243 0.89 29.83 -13.37
C ASP A 243 0.51 29.19 -12.03
N GLY A 244 0.17 27.91 -12.00
CA GLY A 244 -0.05 27.13 -10.79
C GLY A 244 -0.89 25.88 -11.00
N LEU A 245 -0.81 25.00 -10.02
CA LEU A 245 -1.58 23.78 -9.98
C LEU A 245 -3.10 24.06 -9.96
N THR A 246 -3.51 25.12 -9.28
CA THR A 246 -4.91 25.57 -9.17
C THR A 246 -5.51 25.90 -10.54
N ALA A 247 -4.80 26.68 -11.38
CA ALA A 247 -5.27 27.01 -12.72
C ALA A 247 -5.47 25.75 -13.59
N SER A 248 -4.60 24.76 -13.42
CA SER A 248 -4.70 23.46 -14.08
C SER A 248 -5.95 22.67 -13.63
N ILE A 249 -6.26 22.67 -12.33
CA ILE A 249 -7.45 21.98 -11.79
C ILE A 249 -8.72 22.72 -12.20
N ASP A 250 -8.73 24.07 -12.16
CA ASP A 250 -9.85 24.90 -12.60
C ASP A 250 -10.21 24.67 -14.05
N TRP A 251 -9.19 24.56 -14.90
CA TRP A 251 -9.40 24.22 -16.31
C TRP A 251 -10.07 22.85 -16.45
N SER A 252 -9.61 21.81 -15.72
CA SER A 252 -10.21 20.48 -15.75
C SER A 252 -11.67 20.51 -15.30
N HIS A 253 -11.95 21.27 -14.23
CA HIS A 253 -13.30 21.39 -13.69
C HIS A 253 -14.27 22.05 -14.68
N ARG A 254 -13.81 23.03 -15.49
CA ARG A 254 -14.66 23.64 -16.54
C ARG A 254 -15.05 22.69 -17.66
N LEU A 255 -14.26 21.64 -17.88
CA LEU A 255 -14.53 20.59 -18.87
C LEU A 255 -15.47 19.50 -18.35
N LEU A 256 -15.92 19.59 -17.09
CA LEU A 256 -16.86 18.65 -16.49
C LEU A 256 -18.30 19.03 -16.82
N GLU A 257 -19.14 18.03 -17.05
CA GLU A 257 -20.59 18.20 -17.10
C GLU A 257 -21.16 18.63 -15.73
N PRO A 258 -22.33 19.27 -15.66
CA PRO A 258 -22.90 19.72 -14.38
C PRO A 258 -23.03 18.60 -13.33
N ALA A 259 -23.41 17.37 -13.74
CA ALA A 259 -23.50 16.22 -12.87
C ALA A 259 -22.10 15.79 -12.34
N GLU A 260 -21.09 15.77 -13.21
CA GLU A 260 -19.71 15.47 -12.84
C GLU A 260 -19.14 16.52 -11.87
N GLN A 261 -19.46 17.82 -12.09
CA GLN A 261 -19.06 18.90 -11.19
C GLN A 261 -19.69 18.73 -9.80
N ALA A 262 -20.96 18.34 -9.72
CA ALA A 262 -21.61 18.08 -8.44
C ALA A 262 -20.97 16.90 -7.70
N VAL A 263 -20.75 15.78 -8.37
CA VAL A 263 -20.07 14.61 -7.78
C VAL A 263 -18.64 14.98 -7.38
N PHE A 264 -17.88 15.69 -8.21
CA PHE A 264 -16.53 16.14 -7.92
C PHE A 264 -16.43 16.93 -6.61
N ARG A 265 -17.29 17.93 -6.39
CA ARG A 265 -17.26 18.73 -5.16
C ARG A 265 -17.77 17.97 -3.94
N ARG A 266 -18.81 17.12 -4.07
CA ARG A 266 -19.40 16.37 -2.97
C ARG A 266 -18.46 15.30 -2.42
N LEU A 267 -17.68 14.64 -3.28
CA LEU A 267 -16.66 13.65 -2.87
C LEU A 267 -15.54 14.24 -2.01
N ALA A 268 -15.38 15.57 -1.94
CA ALA A 268 -14.32 16.23 -1.18
C ALA A 268 -14.39 15.99 0.34
N VAL A 269 -15.56 15.62 0.88
CA VAL A 269 -15.71 15.30 2.31
C VAL A 269 -15.09 13.96 2.69
N LEU A 270 -14.89 13.05 1.71
CA LEU A 270 -14.33 11.71 1.92
C LEU A 270 -12.80 11.73 1.82
N VAL A 271 -12.17 12.15 2.91
CA VAL A 271 -10.71 12.40 3.01
C VAL A 271 -9.89 11.13 2.79
N GLY A 272 -10.34 10.00 3.36
CA GLY A 272 -9.69 8.69 3.27
C GLY A 272 -9.94 7.94 1.97
N GLY A 273 -10.61 8.58 1.01
CA GLY A 273 -11.10 7.94 -0.21
C GLY A 273 -12.45 7.24 -0.01
N PHE A 274 -12.93 6.61 -1.07
CA PHE A 274 -14.29 6.07 -1.13
C PHE A 274 -14.37 4.89 -2.11
N ASP A 275 -15.34 4.02 -1.90
CA ASP A 275 -15.82 3.08 -2.89
C ASP A 275 -17.09 3.62 -3.59
N THR A 276 -17.67 2.83 -4.47
CA THR A 276 -18.88 3.24 -5.20
C THR A 276 -20.08 3.42 -4.26
N SER A 277 -20.18 2.63 -3.19
CA SER A 277 -21.29 2.74 -2.23
C SER A 277 -21.21 4.01 -1.39
N ALA A 278 -20.00 4.39 -0.97
CA ALA A 278 -19.74 5.66 -0.30
C ALA A 278 -20.07 6.86 -1.20
N ALA A 279 -19.64 6.80 -2.46
CA ALA A 279 -19.93 7.84 -3.44
C ALA A 279 -21.44 8.00 -3.69
N GLU A 280 -22.16 6.90 -3.83
CA GLU A 280 -23.62 6.92 -3.97
C GLU A 280 -24.29 7.51 -2.72
N ALA A 281 -23.93 7.04 -1.51
CA ALA A 281 -24.53 7.52 -0.28
C ALA A 281 -24.33 9.03 -0.06
N VAL A 282 -23.13 9.54 -0.35
CA VAL A 282 -22.77 10.95 -0.08
C VAL A 282 -23.24 11.90 -1.21
N CYS A 283 -23.23 11.43 -2.46
CA CYS A 283 -23.51 12.30 -3.60
C CYS A 283 -24.97 12.29 -4.04
N THR A 284 -25.81 11.33 -3.60
CA THR A 284 -27.23 11.25 -3.99
C THR A 284 -28.00 12.45 -3.44
N GLU A 285 -28.53 13.28 -4.33
CA GLU A 285 -29.41 14.42 -4.01
C GLU A 285 -30.04 14.94 -5.29
N GLY A 286 -31.34 15.29 -5.25
CA GLY A 286 -32.07 15.84 -6.39
C GLY A 286 -32.09 14.87 -7.58
N ASP A 287 -31.70 15.36 -8.76
CA ASP A 287 -31.71 14.59 -10.02
C ASP A 287 -30.51 13.63 -10.17
N LEU A 288 -29.60 13.58 -9.20
CA LEU A 288 -28.44 12.69 -9.23
C LEU A 288 -28.79 11.28 -8.72
N ALA A 289 -29.32 10.46 -9.61
CA ALA A 289 -29.57 9.04 -9.34
C ALA A 289 -28.26 8.23 -9.25
N PRO A 290 -28.23 7.09 -8.51
CA PRO A 290 -27.03 6.25 -8.34
C PRO A 290 -26.29 5.91 -9.63
N GLY A 291 -27.00 5.59 -10.70
CA GLY A 291 -26.36 5.28 -11.99
C GLY A 291 -25.66 6.47 -12.65
N HIS A 292 -26.06 7.71 -12.36
CA HIS A 292 -25.36 8.92 -12.80
C HIS A 292 -24.09 9.16 -11.96
N ILE A 293 -24.15 8.88 -10.66
CA ILE A 293 -22.99 9.02 -9.76
C ILE A 293 -21.88 8.07 -10.19
N LEU A 294 -22.20 6.81 -10.46
CA LEU A 294 -21.21 5.82 -10.90
C LEU A 294 -20.54 6.22 -12.23
N ARG A 295 -21.34 6.70 -13.21
CA ARG A 295 -20.80 7.24 -14.46
C ARG A 295 -19.87 8.42 -14.22
N SER A 296 -20.27 9.36 -13.35
CA SER A 296 -19.45 10.51 -12.99
C SER A 296 -18.15 10.11 -12.31
N VAL A 297 -18.16 9.11 -11.42
CA VAL A 297 -16.94 8.57 -10.80
C VAL A 297 -15.97 8.04 -11.87
N PHE A 298 -16.44 7.24 -12.82
CA PHE A 298 -15.56 6.76 -13.90
C PHE A 298 -15.10 7.89 -14.85
N ALA A 299 -15.94 8.89 -15.11
CA ALA A 299 -15.54 10.05 -15.90
C ALA A 299 -14.46 10.89 -15.18
N LEU A 300 -14.60 11.09 -13.88
CA LEU A 300 -13.60 11.79 -13.05
C LEU A 300 -12.28 11.00 -13.00
N GLU A 301 -12.32 9.67 -12.94
CA GLU A 301 -11.12 8.83 -13.04
C GLU A 301 -10.46 8.96 -14.41
N ALA A 302 -11.23 8.87 -15.48
CA ALA A 302 -10.74 9.03 -16.84
C ALA A 302 -10.07 10.40 -17.06
N LYS A 303 -10.65 11.46 -16.48
CA LYS A 303 -10.11 12.84 -16.51
C LYS A 303 -9.00 13.08 -15.46
N SER A 304 -8.56 12.04 -14.76
CA SER A 304 -7.48 12.09 -13.74
C SER A 304 -7.72 13.07 -12.59
N LEU A 305 -8.99 13.30 -12.22
CA LEU A 305 -9.40 14.12 -11.07
C LEU A 305 -9.59 13.27 -9.81
N ILE A 306 -9.76 11.97 -9.98
CA ILE A 306 -9.65 10.98 -8.91
C ILE A 306 -8.69 9.87 -9.34
N VAL A 307 -8.09 9.18 -8.38
CA VAL A 307 -7.18 8.08 -8.65
C VAL A 307 -7.70 6.81 -7.98
N ARG A 308 -7.61 5.68 -8.68
CA ARG A 308 -7.88 4.38 -8.10
C ARG A 308 -6.74 3.98 -7.19
N LEU A 309 -7.05 3.56 -5.98
CA LEU A 309 -6.05 3.05 -5.04
C LEU A 309 -5.56 1.67 -5.50
N PRO A 310 -4.24 1.39 -5.39
CA PRO A 310 -3.69 0.09 -5.74
C PRO A 310 -4.20 -0.99 -4.76
N GLY A 311 -4.43 -2.19 -5.28
CA GLY A 311 -4.86 -3.36 -4.52
C GLY A 311 -5.98 -4.11 -5.22
N ASP A 312 -6.12 -5.41 -4.90
CA ASP A 312 -7.21 -6.28 -5.36
C ASP A 312 -8.43 -6.20 -4.43
N ALA A 313 -8.53 -5.12 -3.63
CA ALA A 313 -9.65 -4.93 -2.73
C ALA A 313 -10.98 -4.84 -3.53
N HIS A 314 -11.92 -5.69 -3.21
CA HIS A 314 -13.29 -5.57 -3.64
C HIS A 314 -14.14 -5.04 -2.47
N PRO A 315 -14.86 -3.92 -2.66
CA PRO A 315 -14.97 -3.09 -3.86
C PRO A 315 -13.74 -2.21 -4.13
N ALA A 316 -13.55 -1.81 -5.39
CA ALA A 316 -12.48 -0.89 -5.79
C ALA A 316 -12.63 0.47 -5.10
N ARG A 317 -11.51 1.01 -4.59
CA ARG A 317 -11.51 2.30 -3.91
C ARG A 317 -10.83 3.39 -4.75
N PHE A 318 -11.35 4.61 -4.60
CA PHE A 318 -10.88 5.81 -5.26
C PHE A 318 -10.55 6.89 -4.24
N ARG A 319 -9.72 7.86 -4.60
CA ARG A 319 -9.50 9.07 -3.81
C ARG A 319 -9.25 10.27 -4.69
N GLN A 320 -9.55 11.44 -4.18
CA GLN A 320 -9.04 12.70 -4.74
C GLN A 320 -7.63 12.95 -4.18
N LEU A 321 -6.70 13.41 -5.02
CA LEU A 321 -5.42 13.91 -4.55
C LEU A 321 -5.65 15.13 -3.66
N SER A 322 -4.79 15.35 -2.65
CA SER A 322 -5.00 16.38 -1.61
C SER A 322 -5.22 17.78 -2.20
N THR A 323 -4.47 18.15 -3.22
CA THR A 323 -4.60 19.43 -3.91
C THR A 323 -5.89 19.54 -4.73
N VAL A 324 -6.31 18.46 -5.38
CA VAL A 324 -7.58 18.38 -6.13
C VAL A 324 -8.75 18.47 -5.16
N ARG A 325 -8.66 17.75 -4.01
CA ARG A 325 -9.68 17.77 -2.96
C ARG A 325 -9.83 19.17 -2.33
N ALA A 326 -8.72 19.91 -2.11
CA ALA A 326 -8.80 21.27 -1.62
C ALA A 326 -9.62 22.15 -2.55
N CYS A 327 -9.37 22.11 -3.87
CA CYS A 327 -10.16 22.85 -4.85
C CYS A 327 -11.64 22.38 -4.92
N ALA A 328 -11.88 21.07 -4.77
CA ALA A 328 -13.25 20.52 -4.74
C ALA A 328 -14.01 21.00 -3.52
N MET A 329 -13.35 21.07 -2.35
CA MET A 329 -13.91 21.55 -1.09
C MET A 329 -14.28 23.02 -1.15
N GLU A 330 -13.45 23.88 -1.75
CA GLU A 330 -13.81 25.29 -1.96
C GLU A 330 -15.09 25.43 -2.77
N ARG A 331 -15.25 24.62 -3.81
CA ARG A 331 -16.47 24.63 -4.62
C ARG A 331 -17.68 24.10 -3.89
N LEU A 332 -17.48 23.11 -3.01
CA LEU A 332 -18.53 22.58 -2.15
C LEU A 332 -19.02 23.67 -1.16
N VAL A 333 -18.09 24.42 -0.56
CA VAL A 333 -18.44 25.54 0.32
C VAL A 333 -19.17 26.64 -0.48
N ALA A 334 -18.65 27.01 -1.65
CA ALA A 334 -19.25 28.04 -2.50
C ALA A 334 -20.64 27.65 -3.03
N SER A 335 -20.95 26.37 -3.20
CA SER A 335 -22.28 25.88 -3.58
C SER A 335 -23.31 25.89 -2.45
N GLY A 336 -22.90 26.07 -1.19
CA GLY A 336 -23.76 25.99 -0.03
C GLY A 336 -24.22 24.59 0.35
N GLU A 337 -23.68 23.52 -0.29
CA GLU A 337 -24.09 22.13 -0.06
C GLU A 337 -23.32 21.44 1.10
N LEU A 338 -22.32 22.10 1.68
CA LEU A 338 -21.36 21.48 2.60
C LEU A 338 -22.01 20.74 3.75
N ASP A 339 -22.96 21.37 4.45
CA ASP A 339 -23.59 20.80 5.66
C ASP A 339 -24.45 19.58 5.29
N ALA A 340 -25.24 19.64 4.23
CA ALA A 340 -26.04 18.52 3.75
C ALA A 340 -25.19 17.34 3.29
N VAL A 341 -24.05 17.60 2.63
CA VAL A 341 -23.12 16.55 2.19
C VAL A 341 -22.42 15.89 3.40
N ARG A 342 -22.06 16.66 4.42
CA ARG A 342 -21.50 16.16 5.68
C ARG A 342 -22.49 15.30 6.45
N GLU A 343 -23.74 15.72 6.50
CA GLU A 343 -24.80 14.95 7.16
C GLU A 343 -24.97 13.58 6.48
N ARG A 344 -25.03 13.51 5.15
CA ARG A 344 -25.07 12.24 4.44
C ARG A 344 -23.83 11.36 4.67
N ALA A 345 -22.65 11.96 4.75
CA ALA A 345 -21.42 11.21 5.08
C ALA A 345 -21.47 10.65 6.51
N LEU A 346 -22.01 11.42 7.47
CA LEU A 346 -22.27 10.98 8.84
C LEU A 346 -23.26 9.82 8.91
N GLU A 347 -24.39 9.93 8.22
CA GLU A 347 -25.41 8.87 8.15
C GLU A 347 -24.85 7.59 7.54
N TRP A 348 -24.07 7.71 6.47
CA TRP A 348 -23.41 6.57 5.85
C TRP A 348 -22.42 5.88 6.79
N LEU A 349 -21.55 6.65 7.47
CA LEU A 349 -20.60 6.11 8.46
C LEU A 349 -21.31 5.47 9.65
N ASN A 350 -22.40 6.08 10.13
CA ASN A 350 -23.22 5.49 11.18
C ASN A 350 -23.86 4.17 10.74
N GLY A 351 -24.39 4.11 9.52
CA GLY A 351 -24.93 2.87 8.95
C GLY A 351 -23.86 1.76 8.79
N LEU A 352 -22.61 2.12 8.53
CA LEU A 352 -21.48 1.17 8.56
C LEU A 352 -21.22 0.69 10.01
N ALA A 353 -21.19 1.61 10.96
CA ALA A 353 -21.00 1.31 12.38
C ALA A 353 -22.09 0.38 12.91
N GLU A 354 -23.36 0.63 12.60
CA GLU A 354 -24.48 -0.23 13.00
C GLU A 354 -24.38 -1.66 12.44
N ARG A 355 -23.92 -1.82 11.22
CA ARG A 355 -23.66 -3.16 10.65
C ARG A 355 -22.52 -3.88 11.36
N ALA A 356 -21.51 -3.15 11.82
CA ALA A 356 -20.39 -3.72 12.57
C ALA A 356 -20.76 -4.17 14.00
N VAL A 357 -21.75 -3.54 14.63
CA VAL A 357 -22.22 -3.89 16.00
C VAL A 357 -22.88 -5.28 16.07
N GLY A 358 -23.21 -5.91 14.94
CA GLY A 358 -23.80 -7.26 14.90
C GLY A 358 -22.90 -8.38 15.42
N GLU A 359 -21.60 -8.20 15.57
CA GLU A 359 -20.63 -9.19 16.04
C GLU A 359 -20.33 -9.03 17.54
N VAL A 360 -20.34 -10.15 18.32
CA VAL A 360 -20.01 -10.12 19.76
C VAL A 360 -18.61 -9.59 20.00
N PHE A 361 -17.66 -9.98 19.14
CA PHE A 361 -16.24 -9.62 19.22
C PHE A 361 -15.84 -8.64 18.09
N ALA A 362 -16.63 -7.61 17.85
CA ALA A 362 -16.37 -6.61 16.81
C ALA A 362 -14.99 -5.94 16.94
N ASP A 363 -14.50 -5.79 18.17
CA ASP A 363 -13.18 -5.18 18.45
C ASP A 363 -12.02 -5.97 17.81
N GLN A 364 -12.22 -7.26 17.54
CA GLN A 364 -11.21 -8.19 17.05
C GLN A 364 -11.46 -8.64 15.60
N ALA A 365 -12.54 -8.16 14.98
CA ALA A 365 -12.85 -8.40 13.58
C ALA A 365 -12.16 -7.33 12.73
N GLY A 366 -11.22 -7.70 11.89
CA GLY A 366 -10.68 -6.80 10.85
C GLY A 366 -11.84 -6.32 9.97
N GLY A 367 -12.16 -5.02 9.99
CA GLY A 367 -13.46 -4.57 9.53
C GLY A 367 -13.46 -3.60 8.37
N LEU A 368 -14.65 -3.47 7.78
CA LEU A 368 -15.06 -2.44 6.82
C LEU A 368 -14.66 -1.02 7.25
N LEU A 369 -14.68 -0.74 8.58
CA LEU A 369 -14.35 0.56 9.14
C LEU A 369 -12.87 0.90 9.12
N THR A 370 -11.97 -0.08 9.04
CA THR A 370 -10.51 0.18 8.93
C THR A 370 -10.18 0.99 7.68
N ALA A 371 -10.87 0.73 6.59
CA ALA A 371 -10.72 1.48 5.35
C ALA A 371 -11.27 2.91 5.46
N GLU A 372 -12.17 3.17 6.41
CA GLU A 372 -12.83 4.45 6.64
C GLU A 372 -12.21 5.28 7.79
N ARG A 373 -11.07 4.85 8.32
CA ARG A 373 -10.38 5.52 9.44
C ARG A 373 -10.25 7.04 9.27
N ASP A 374 -9.76 7.46 8.11
CA ASP A 374 -9.49 8.87 7.85
C ASP A 374 -10.78 9.66 7.63
N ASN A 375 -11.83 9.01 7.11
CA ASN A 375 -13.16 9.58 7.00
C ASN A 375 -13.81 9.76 8.39
N LEU A 376 -13.71 8.74 9.27
CA LEU A 376 -14.15 8.82 10.66
C LEU A 376 -13.42 9.93 11.44
N ALA A 377 -12.10 9.99 11.30
CA ALA A 377 -11.29 11.02 11.97
C ALA A 377 -11.66 12.43 11.48
N SER A 378 -11.91 12.61 10.19
CA SER A 378 -12.30 13.89 9.59
C SER A 378 -13.65 14.39 10.14
N VAL A 379 -14.62 13.48 10.22
CA VAL A 379 -15.96 13.79 10.72
C VAL A 379 -15.94 14.13 12.22
N LEU A 380 -15.12 13.42 13.00
CA LEU A 380 -14.96 13.68 14.43
C LEU A 380 -14.20 14.99 14.76
N ALA A 381 -13.34 15.44 13.85
CA ALA A 381 -12.67 16.73 13.96
C ALA A 381 -13.62 17.92 13.74
N ASP A 382 -14.77 17.68 13.09
CA ASP A 382 -15.78 18.71 12.86
C ASP A 382 -16.60 18.97 14.11
N THR A 383 -16.69 20.21 14.54
CA THR A 383 -17.37 20.63 15.78
C THR A 383 -18.91 20.55 15.68
N GLY A 384 -19.45 20.42 14.48
CA GLY A 384 -20.90 20.34 14.25
C GLY A 384 -21.52 18.99 14.60
N CYS A 385 -20.73 17.92 14.74
CA CYS A 385 -21.20 16.60 15.13
C CYS A 385 -21.29 16.52 16.66
N GLY A 386 -22.48 16.46 17.23
CA GLY A 386 -22.69 16.39 18.68
C GLY A 386 -23.49 15.16 19.14
N GLY A 387 -23.46 14.87 20.44
CA GLY A 387 -24.31 13.88 21.10
C GLY A 387 -23.91 12.41 20.85
N ALA A 388 -24.91 11.53 20.96
CA ALA A 388 -24.72 10.06 20.95
C ALA A 388 -24.10 9.53 19.67
N LEU A 389 -24.35 10.17 18.53
CA LEU A 389 -23.76 9.78 17.23
C LEU A 389 -22.25 9.98 17.22
N ARG A 390 -21.78 11.13 17.71
CA ARG A 390 -20.34 11.40 17.83
C ARG A 390 -19.64 10.37 18.71
N ASP A 391 -20.26 10.02 19.84
CA ASP A 391 -19.71 9.04 20.77
C ASP A 391 -19.59 7.66 20.14
N ARG A 392 -20.62 7.24 19.38
CA ARG A 392 -20.60 5.97 18.64
C ARG A 392 -19.48 5.95 17.62
N LEU A 393 -19.35 6.99 16.80
CA LEU A 393 -18.28 7.07 15.80
C LEU A 393 -16.90 7.18 16.44
N ALA A 394 -16.78 7.83 17.61
CA ALA A 394 -15.53 7.86 18.37
C ALA A 394 -15.14 6.48 18.90
N LEU A 395 -16.11 5.68 19.36
CA LEU A 395 -15.88 4.29 19.77
C LEU A 395 -15.42 3.44 18.58
N GLU A 396 -16.06 3.61 17.41
CA GLU A 396 -15.64 2.88 16.20
C GLU A 396 -14.25 3.28 15.73
N LEU A 397 -13.90 4.57 15.77
CA LEU A 397 -12.54 5.01 15.48
C LEU A 397 -11.52 4.46 16.49
N ALA A 398 -11.89 4.38 17.76
CA ALA A 398 -11.04 3.75 18.78
C ALA A 398 -10.84 2.25 18.51
N ARG A 399 -11.86 1.51 18.03
CA ARG A 399 -11.72 0.12 17.55
C ARG A 399 -10.75 0.00 16.39
N VAL A 400 -10.87 0.87 15.40
CA VAL A 400 -9.94 0.90 14.26
C VAL A 400 -8.50 1.14 14.73
N HIS A 401 -8.28 2.09 15.64
CA HIS A 401 -6.95 2.33 16.20
C HIS A 401 -6.43 1.14 17.00
N TYR A 402 -7.28 0.45 17.76
CA TYR A 402 -6.91 -0.77 18.47
C TYR A 402 -6.46 -1.87 17.49
N GLN A 403 -7.21 -2.09 16.40
CA GLN A 403 -6.89 -3.08 15.36
C GLN A 403 -5.61 -2.74 14.60
N LEU A 404 -5.29 -1.46 14.44
CA LEU A 404 -4.06 -0.96 13.81
C LEU A 404 -2.87 -0.85 14.78
N GLU A 405 -3.00 -1.36 16.02
CA GLU A 405 -1.99 -1.27 17.08
C GLU A 405 -1.53 0.16 17.39
N GLN A 406 -2.47 1.07 17.45
CA GLN A 406 -2.27 2.46 17.84
C GLN A 406 -2.92 2.75 19.20
N PRO A 407 -2.46 2.12 20.30
CA PRO A 407 -3.16 2.16 21.59
C PRO A 407 -3.25 3.57 22.18
N SER A 408 -2.28 4.44 21.93
CA SER A 408 -2.32 5.82 22.41
C SER A 408 -3.47 6.63 21.78
N ALA A 409 -3.70 6.46 20.47
CA ALA A 409 -4.80 7.11 19.77
C ALA A 409 -6.16 6.54 20.21
N ALA A 410 -6.26 5.22 20.36
CA ALA A 410 -7.46 4.57 20.90
C ALA A 410 -7.78 5.05 22.33
N SER A 411 -6.77 5.09 23.22
CA SER A 411 -6.92 5.54 24.61
C SER A 411 -7.40 6.99 24.70
N ALA A 412 -6.89 7.89 23.86
CA ALA A 412 -7.30 9.28 23.84
C ALA A 412 -8.81 9.44 23.55
N LEU A 413 -9.35 8.66 22.61
CA LEU A 413 -10.79 8.66 22.31
C LEU A 413 -11.61 8.03 23.43
N LEU A 414 -11.18 6.89 23.95
CA LEU A 414 -11.88 6.15 25.00
C LEU A 414 -11.93 6.93 26.32
N ASN A 415 -10.88 7.66 26.68
CA ASN A 415 -10.89 8.49 27.89
C ASN A 415 -12.04 9.50 27.88
N GLY A 416 -12.34 10.13 26.74
CA GLY A 416 -13.47 11.02 26.61
C GLY A 416 -14.84 10.33 26.79
N LEU A 417 -14.95 9.08 26.33
CA LEU A 417 -16.18 8.28 26.47
C LEU A 417 -16.40 7.77 27.91
N LEU A 418 -15.33 7.32 28.58
CA LEU A 418 -15.36 6.74 29.92
C LEU A 418 -15.52 7.75 31.04
N GLN A 419 -15.33 9.06 30.77
CA GLN A 419 -15.59 10.15 31.72
C GLN A 419 -17.09 10.48 31.87
N LYS A 420 -17.94 9.92 31.01
CA LYS A 420 -19.39 10.11 31.07
C LYS A 420 -20.02 9.31 32.21
N PRO A 421 -21.20 9.75 32.72
CA PRO A 421 -21.95 8.94 33.66
C PRO A 421 -22.24 7.52 33.12
N PRO A 422 -22.27 6.49 33.98
CA PRO A 422 -22.44 5.10 33.54
C PRO A 422 -23.71 4.86 32.70
N GLU A 423 -24.76 5.61 32.94
CA GLU A 423 -26.03 5.53 32.21
C GLU A 423 -25.90 6.00 30.74
N LEU A 424 -24.92 6.88 30.46
CA LEU A 424 -24.65 7.45 29.14
C LEU A 424 -23.43 6.80 28.47
N GLU A 425 -22.75 5.88 29.14
CA GLU A 425 -21.60 5.19 28.60
C GLU A 425 -22.04 4.18 27.51
N LEU A 426 -21.34 4.18 26.40
CA LEU A 426 -21.64 3.27 25.31
C LEU A 426 -21.28 1.82 25.67
N ALA A 427 -22.16 0.89 25.29
CA ALA A 427 -21.89 -0.53 25.42
C ALA A 427 -20.57 -0.90 24.71
N GLY A 428 -19.74 -1.69 25.40
CA GLY A 428 -18.45 -2.16 24.89
C GLY A 428 -17.28 -1.16 25.02
N ALA A 429 -17.50 0.10 25.41
CA ALA A 429 -16.41 1.07 25.57
C ALA A 429 -15.39 0.64 26.65
N ALA A 430 -15.87 0.19 27.81
CA ALA A 430 -15.02 -0.31 28.88
C ALA A 430 -14.28 -1.61 28.48
N ALA A 431 -14.93 -2.52 27.75
CA ALA A 431 -14.31 -3.74 27.24
C ALA A 431 -13.17 -3.42 26.25
N LEU A 432 -13.39 -2.49 25.31
CA LEU A 432 -12.35 -2.05 24.40
C LEU A 432 -11.21 -1.36 25.15
N ALA A 433 -11.52 -0.49 26.11
CA ALA A 433 -10.51 0.18 26.93
C ALA A 433 -9.66 -0.81 27.74
N THR A 434 -10.26 -1.90 28.21
CA THR A 434 -9.52 -3.02 28.84
C THR A 434 -8.46 -3.59 27.92
N ARG A 435 -8.82 -3.89 26.68
CA ARG A 435 -7.87 -4.43 25.67
C ARG A 435 -6.79 -3.42 25.31
N VAL A 436 -7.14 -2.14 25.16
CA VAL A 436 -6.17 -1.07 24.91
C VAL A 436 -5.18 -0.94 26.07
N ALA A 437 -5.66 -1.00 27.33
CA ALA A 437 -4.80 -0.98 28.50
C ALA A 437 -3.85 -2.19 28.56
N CYS A 438 -4.30 -3.39 28.11
CA CYS A 438 -3.43 -4.56 27.94
C CYS A 438 -2.32 -4.29 26.93
N GLN A 439 -2.62 -3.69 25.77
CA GLN A 439 -1.61 -3.31 24.78
C GLN A 439 -0.59 -2.30 25.32
N GLN A 440 -1.01 -1.42 26.21
CA GLN A 440 -0.16 -0.43 26.88
C GLN A 440 0.60 -0.98 28.09
N ALA A 441 0.41 -2.26 28.43
CA ALA A 441 0.92 -2.90 29.63
C ALA A 441 0.49 -2.23 30.96
N ASP A 442 -0.58 -1.46 30.95
CA ASP A 442 -1.20 -0.92 32.18
C ASP A 442 -2.16 -1.97 32.77
N LEU A 443 -1.57 -2.97 33.42
CA LEU A 443 -2.30 -4.13 33.95
C LEU A 443 -3.26 -3.75 35.10
N ARG A 444 -3.04 -2.62 35.80
CA ARG A 444 -3.93 -2.16 36.85
C ARG A 444 -5.20 -1.55 36.23
N ALA A 445 -5.04 -0.66 35.28
CA ALA A 445 -6.18 -0.09 34.56
C ALA A 445 -6.95 -1.19 33.79
N ALA A 446 -6.25 -2.11 33.15
CA ALA A 446 -6.88 -3.21 32.42
C ALA A 446 -7.83 -4.05 33.30
N LEU A 447 -7.40 -4.45 34.49
CA LEU A 447 -8.26 -5.24 35.37
C LEU A 447 -9.45 -4.43 35.88
N TYR A 448 -9.21 -3.18 36.33
CA TYR A 448 -10.26 -2.29 36.78
C TYR A 448 -11.34 -2.05 35.71
N LEU A 449 -10.93 -1.78 34.49
CA LEU A 449 -11.83 -1.56 33.35
C LEU A 449 -12.56 -2.83 32.96
N GLY A 450 -11.90 -3.99 33.04
CA GLY A 450 -12.50 -5.29 32.77
C GLY A 450 -13.60 -5.68 33.77
N GLU A 451 -13.38 -5.41 35.07
CA GLU A 451 -14.40 -5.58 36.13
C GLU A 451 -15.58 -4.64 35.87
N ARG A 452 -15.31 -3.35 35.66
CA ARG A 452 -16.32 -2.36 35.31
C ARG A 452 -17.14 -2.78 34.07
N ALA A 453 -16.52 -3.29 33.03
CA ALA A 453 -17.20 -3.74 31.82
C ALA A 453 -18.19 -4.87 32.10
N VAL A 454 -17.78 -5.87 32.91
CA VAL A 454 -18.66 -7.00 33.28
C VAL A 454 -19.83 -6.51 34.12
N ASP A 455 -19.56 -5.68 35.13
CA ASP A 455 -20.64 -5.15 36.04
C ASP A 455 -21.67 -4.36 35.23
N GLN A 456 -21.23 -3.51 34.30
CA GLN A 456 -22.13 -2.71 33.45
C GLN A 456 -23.01 -3.58 32.53
N GLU A 457 -22.44 -4.60 31.89
CA GLU A 457 -23.20 -5.46 30.97
C GLU A 457 -24.16 -6.40 31.75
N CYS A 458 -23.80 -6.81 32.97
CA CYS A 458 -24.73 -7.51 33.86
C CYS A 458 -25.95 -6.66 34.23
N MET A 459 -25.75 -5.36 34.52
CA MET A 459 -26.86 -4.46 34.82
C MET A 459 -27.76 -4.16 33.63
N ARG A 460 -27.21 -4.24 32.38
CA ARG A 460 -27.94 -4.02 31.13
C ARG A 460 -28.74 -5.23 30.65
N ASP A 461 -28.53 -6.39 31.26
CA ASP A 461 -29.05 -7.69 30.79
C ASP A 461 -28.76 -7.97 29.31
N HIS A 462 -27.55 -7.59 28.88
CA HIS A 462 -27.11 -7.68 27.48
C HIS A 462 -26.11 -8.80 27.28
N SER A 463 -26.60 -9.99 26.90
CA SER A 463 -25.80 -11.21 26.80
C SER A 463 -24.59 -11.09 25.86
N ALA A 464 -24.73 -10.44 24.69
CA ALA A 464 -23.62 -10.25 23.76
C ALA A 464 -22.53 -9.32 24.34
N GLY A 465 -22.95 -8.23 25.01
CA GLY A 465 -22.04 -7.32 25.72
C GLY A 465 -21.32 -8.02 26.87
N LEU A 466 -22.04 -8.82 27.65
CA LEU A 466 -21.47 -9.61 28.75
C LEU A 466 -20.39 -10.58 28.23
N ALA A 467 -20.65 -11.28 27.14
CA ALA A 467 -19.65 -12.16 26.53
C ALA A 467 -18.37 -11.38 26.12
N ASN A 468 -18.52 -10.22 25.49
CA ASN A 468 -17.39 -9.36 25.12
C ASN A 468 -16.63 -8.81 26.34
N ALA A 469 -17.34 -8.44 27.40
CA ALA A 469 -16.76 -7.95 28.65
C ALA A 469 -15.99 -9.05 29.39
N LEU A 470 -16.53 -10.28 29.47
CA LEU A 470 -15.88 -11.45 30.06
C LEU A 470 -14.58 -11.79 29.32
N ASP A 471 -14.61 -11.80 27.99
CA ASP A 471 -13.42 -12.03 27.15
C ASP A 471 -12.35 -10.93 27.35
N ALA A 472 -12.76 -9.66 27.44
CA ALA A 472 -11.84 -8.56 27.73
C ALA A 472 -11.21 -8.69 29.13
N ARG A 473 -12.01 -9.03 30.16
CA ARG A 473 -11.49 -9.26 31.51
C ARG A 473 -10.55 -10.46 31.56
N ALA A 474 -10.87 -11.53 30.84
CA ALA A 474 -9.97 -12.68 30.72
C ALA A 474 -8.64 -12.29 30.10
N ALA A 475 -8.62 -11.46 29.06
CA ALA A 475 -7.38 -10.93 28.48
C ALA A 475 -6.53 -10.16 29.52
N ALA A 476 -7.17 -9.30 30.34
CA ALA A 476 -6.46 -8.60 31.41
C ALA A 476 -5.87 -9.56 32.46
N ARG A 477 -6.61 -10.61 32.83
CA ARG A 477 -6.16 -11.66 33.76
C ARG A 477 -5.01 -12.47 33.17
N LEU A 478 -5.07 -12.82 31.89
CA LEU A 478 -3.96 -13.48 31.19
C LEU A 478 -2.67 -12.65 31.22
N CYS A 479 -2.77 -11.36 30.93
CA CYS A 479 -1.62 -10.44 31.01
C CYS A 479 -1.02 -10.37 32.42
N ARG A 480 -1.84 -10.55 33.48
CA ARG A 480 -1.38 -10.60 34.88
C ARG A 480 -0.88 -11.97 35.34
N GLY A 481 -1.04 -13.01 34.52
CA GLY A 481 -0.69 -14.40 34.90
C GLY A 481 -1.74 -15.08 35.78
N GLU A 482 -2.95 -14.56 35.88
CA GLU A 482 -4.09 -15.11 36.66
C GLU A 482 -4.85 -16.14 35.82
N PHE A 483 -4.14 -17.17 35.32
CA PHE A 483 -4.65 -18.14 34.35
C PHE A 483 -5.92 -18.86 34.77
N PRO A 484 -6.08 -19.40 36.03
CA PRO A 484 -7.30 -20.06 36.42
C PRO A 484 -8.53 -19.12 36.38
N ALA A 485 -8.37 -17.87 36.77
CA ALA A 485 -9.44 -16.88 36.73
C ALA A 485 -9.83 -16.51 35.31
N ALA A 486 -8.84 -16.41 34.40
CA ALA A 486 -9.07 -16.18 32.96
C ALA A 486 -9.82 -17.35 32.31
N VAL A 487 -9.46 -18.60 32.65
CA VAL A 487 -10.16 -19.80 32.19
C VAL A 487 -11.62 -19.82 32.68
N ALA A 488 -11.86 -19.39 33.91
CA ALA A 488 -13.23 -19.31 34.46
C ALA A 488 -14.08 -18.28 33.69
N ASP A 489 -13.54 -17.07 33.42
CA ASP A 489 -14.21 -16.05 32.62
C ASP A 489 -14.54 -16.55 31.21
N LEU A 490 -13.57 -17.23 30.55
CA LEU A 490 -13.75 -17.71 29.18
C LEU A 490 -14.71 -18.91 29.09
N ARG A 491 -14.78 -19.75 30.12
CA ARG A 491 -15.82 -20.80 30.20
C ARG A 491 -17.21 -20.19 30.33
N GLU A 492 -17.37 -19.16 31.15
CA GLU A 492 -18.64 -18.42 31.26
C GLU A 492 -18.97 -17.67 29.97
N CYS A 493 -18.00 -16.99 29.35
CA CYS A 493 -18.14 -16.37 28.04
C CYS A 493 -18.63 -17.39 27.01
N LEU A 494 -18.00 -18.57 26.93
CA LEU A 494 -18.37 -19.64 26.00
C LEU A 494 -19.82 -20.13 26.23
N ARG A 495 -20.24 -20.23 27.48
CA ARG A 495 -21.63 -20.58 27.83
C ARG A 495 -22.62 -19.55 27.29
N VAL A 496 -22.33 -18.26 27.50
CA VAL A 496 -23.17 -17.14 27.02
C VAL A 496 -23.23 -17.11 25.50
N VAL A 497 -22.08 -17.17 24.82
CA VAL A 497 -22.01 -17.10 23.35
C VAL A 497 -22.67 -18.30 22.69
N SER A 498 -22.53 -19.52 23.28
CA SER A 498 -23.18 -20.72 22.76
C SER A 498 -24.70 -20.61 22.80
N ALA A 499 -25.26 -19.98 23.84
CA ALA A 499 -26.69 -19.71 23.97
C ALA A 499 -27.21 -18.71 22.90
N LEU A 500 -26.35 -17.84 22.37
CA LEU A 500 -26.70 -16.90 21.29
C LEU A 500 -26.83 -17.58 19.92
N GLY A 501 -26.40 -18.83 19.77
CA GLY A 501 -26.51 -19.60 18.53
C GLY A 501 -25.64 -19.06 17.37
N ARG A 502 -24.50 -18.45 17.68
CA ARG A 502 -23.55 -17.87 16.71
C ARG A 502 -22.29 -18.73 16.57
N PRO A 503 -22.18 -19.61 15.57
CA PRO A 503 -21.08 -20.56 15.47
C PRO A 503 -19.68 -19.90 15.36
N GLN A 504 -19.58 -18.77 14.67
CA GLN A 504 -18.32 -18.06 14.47
C GLN A 504 -17.81 -17.43 15.78
N ASP A 505 -18.71 -16.78 16.53
CA ASP A 505 -18.38 -16.19 17.84
C ASP A 505 -18.06 -17.30 18.85
N THR A 506 -18.80 -18.42 18.83
CA THR A 506 -18.50 -19.59 19.64
C THR A 506 -17.11 -20.16 19.34
N ALA A 507 -16.76 -20.32 18.07
CA ALA A 507 -15.44 -20.79 17.66
C ALA A 507 -14.32 -19.82 18.07
N TRP A 508 -14.58 -18.52 18.01
CA TRP A 508 -13.63 -17.50 18.43
C TRP A 508 -13.40 -17.51 19.94
N CYS A 509 -14.46 -17.57 20.75
CA CYS A 509 -14.34 -17.72 22.19
C CYS A 509 -13.64 -19.03 22.59
N THR A 510 -13.93 -20.14 21.89
CA THR A 510 -13.26 -21.43 22.10
C THR A 510 -11.76 -21.33 21.85
N HIS A 511 -11.33 -20.59 20.83
CA HIS A 511 -9.92 -20.30 20.57
C HIS A 511 -9.25 -19.57 21.74
N HIS A 512 -9.91 -18.53 22.30
CA HIS A 512 -9.38 -17.80 23.46
C HIS A 512 -9.29 -18.69 24.72
N LEU A 513 -10.28 -19.55 24.93
CA LEU A 513 -10.24 -20.51 26.01
C LEU A 513 -9.08 -21.51 25.84
N ALA A 514 -8.84 -21.98 24.61
CA ALA A 514 -7.70 -22.85 24.32
C ALA A 514 -6.35 -22.16 24.59
N TRP A 515 -6.24 -20.86 24.28
CA TRP A 515 -5.04 -20.07 24.61
C TRP A 515 -4.84 -19.94 26.12
N ALA A 516 -5.90 -19.66 26.87
CA ALA A 516 -5.85 -19.56 28.33
C ALA A 516 -5.48 -20.89 28.99
N LEU A 517 -6.04 -22.00 28.52
CA LEU A 517 -5.72 -23.36 28.98
C LEU A 517 -4.26 -23.73 28.69
N LEU A 518 -3.74 -23.36 27.52
CA LEU A 518 -2.30 -23.54 27.20
C LEU A 518 -1.43 -22.79 28.21
N GLN A 519 -1.79 -21.57 28.61
CA GLN A 519 -1.03 -20.81 29.61
C GLN A 519 -1.18 -21.40 31.03
N ALA A 520 -2.30 -22.06 31.31
CA ALA A 520 -2.55 -22.75 32.57
C ALA A 520 -1.85 -24.14 32.64
N GLY A 521 -1.25 -24.64 31.55
CA GLY A 521 -0.61 -25.97 31.49
C GLY A 521 -1.57 -27.10 31.15
N GLU A 522 -2.73 -26.81 30.58
CA GLU A 522 -3.77 -27.76 30.21
C GLU A 522 -3.76 -28.00 28.68
N GLU A 523 -2.60 -28.42 28.14
CA GLU A 523 -2.34 -28.50 26.69
C GLU A 523 -3.24 -29.49 25.97
N VAL A 524 -3.64 -30.57 26.65
CA VAL A 524 -4.47 -31.62 26.07
C VAL A 524 -5.90 -31.14 25.83
N GLU A 525 -6.50 -30.44 26.81
CA GLU A 525 -7.81 -29.81 26.65
C GLU A 525 -7.76 -28.70 25.54
N ALA A 526 -6.71 -27.90 25.56
CA ALA A 526 -6.49 -26.89 24.54
C ALA A 526 -6.41 -27.47 23.12
N ASP A 527 -5.76 -28.65 22.93
CA ASP A 527 -5.68 -29.31 21.63
C ASP A 527 -7.03 -29.82 21.12
N VAL A 528 -7.86 -30.35 22.02
CA VAL A 528 -9.23 -30.78 21.69
C VAL A 528 -10.07 -29.58 21.23
N LEU A 529 -10.04 -28.47 21.98
CA LEU A 529 -10.77 -27.23 21.63
C LEU A 529 -10.30 -26.64 20.31
N MET A 530 -8.99 -26.54 20.09
CA MET A 530 -8.46 -26.05 18.82
C MET A 530 -8.83 -26.93 17.63
N THR A 531 -8.86 -28.22 17.81
CA THR A 531 -9.27 -29.18 16.76
C THR A 531 -10.74 -28.98 16.38
N SER A 532 -11.61 -28.62 17.33
CA SER A 532 -13.03 -28.36 17.07
C SER A 532 -13.31 -27.00 16.41
N CYS A 533 -12.65 -25.92 16.86
CA CYS A 533 -12.96 -24.54 16.42
C CYS A 533 -12.22 -24.12 15.14
N LEU A 534 -11.01 -24.63 14.88
CA LEU A 534 -10.16 -24.22 13.78
C LEU A 534 -10.80 -24.40 12.39
N PRO A 535 -11.54 -25.47 12.07
CA PRO A 535 -12.25 -25.59 10.78
C PRO A 535 -13.26 -24.47 10.54
N VAL A 536 -14.00 -24.05 11.57
CA VAL A 536 -15.00 -22.98 11.47
C VAL A 536 -14.29 -21.63 11.21
N LEU A 537 -13.20 -21.35 11.93
CA LEU A 537 -12.44 -20.12 11.77
C LEU A 537 -11.76 -20.04 10.40
N ARG A 538 -11.23 -21.16 9.87
CA ARG A 538 -10.67 -21.18 8.51
C ARG A 538 -11.70 -20.92 7.42
N ALA A 539 -12.92 -21.41 7.59
CA ALA A 539 -13.96 -21.29 6.58
C ALA A 539 -14.65 -19.91 6.55
N HIS A 540 -14.72 -19.22 7.68
CA HIS A 540 -15.63 -18.09 7.84
C HIS A 540 -15.02 -16.85 8.48
N ALA A 541 -13.81 -16.95 9.08
CA ALA A 541 -13.21 -15.81 9.75
C ALA A 541 -12.34 -14.95 8.79
N HIS A 542 -12.21 -13.68 9.13
CA HIS A 542 -11.22 -12.83 8.50
C HIS A 542 -9.81 -13.38 8.73
N TRP A 543 -8.88 -13.12 7.80
CA TRP A 543 -7.51 -13.67 7.84
C TRP A 543 -6.80 -13.44 9.19
N SER A 544 -7.04 -12.30 9.87
CA SER A 544 -6.41 -11.99 11.16
C SER A 544 -6.84 -12.95 12.27
N ARG A 545 -8.13 -13.26 12.36
CA ARG A 545 -8.67 -14.26 13.31
C ARG A 545 -8.17 -15.67 12.98
N THR A 546 -8.14 -16.01 11.70
CA THR A 546 -7.59 -17.30 11.24
C THR A 546 -6.11 -17.40 11.60
N ALA A 547 -5.32 -16.35 11.39
CA ALA A 547 -3.91 -16.31 11.77
C ALA A 547 -3.68 -16.49 13.27
N ALA A 548 -4.47 -15.81 14.12
CA ALA A 548 -4.39 -15.95 15.57
C ALA A 548 -4.74 -17.38 16.03
N ALA A 549 -5.80 -17.96 15.47
CA ALA A 549 -6.19 -19.34 15.80
C ALA A 549 -5.15 -20.38 15.35
N LEU A 550 -4.59 -20.22 14.15
CA LEU A 550 -3.51 -21.07 13.64
C LEU A 550 -2.25 -20.95 14.50
N HIS A 551 -1.91 -19.73 14.95
CA HIS A 551 -0.80 -19.52 15.88
C HIS A 551 -1.04 -20.26 17.20
N THR A 552 -2.22 -20.12 17.81
CA THR A 552 -2.58 -20.82 19.04
C THR A 552 -2.50 -22.36 18.86
N ALA A 553 -3.07 -22.89 17.77
CA ALA A 553 -2.97 -24.31 17.46
C ALA A 553 -1.50 -24.77 17.31
N GLY A 554 -0.67 -23.96 16.64
CA GLY A 554 0.77 -24.20 16.51
C GLY A 554 1.48 -24.22 17.86
N ALA A 555 1.16 -23.25 18.74
CA ALA A 555 1.73 -23.17 20.09
C ALA A 555 1.32 -24.37 20.98
N VAL A 556 0.07 -24.82 20.89
CA VAL A 556 -0.45 -26.02 21.57
C VAL A 556 0.27 -27.29 21.07
N ARG A 557 0.39 -27.45 19.74
CA ARG A 557 1.10 -28.61 19.14
C ARG A 557 2.57 -28.63 19.52
N LEU A 558 3.21 -27.44 19.59
CA LEU A 558 4.59 -27.30 20.05
C LEU A 558 4.74 -27.75 21.51
N SER A 559 3.81 -27.37 22.40
CA SER A 559 3.83 -27.80 23.81
C SER A 559 3.65 -29.31 23.99
N LEU A 560 2.86 -29.92 23.11
CA LEU A 560 2.69 -31.36 23.05
C LEU A 560 3.84 -32.12 22.35
N GLY A 561 4.93 -31.42 21.97
CA GLY A 561 6.09 -32.00 21.28
C GLY A 561 5.84 -32.40 19.82
N ARG A 562 4.70 -32.02 19.23
CA ARG A 562 4.35 -32.34 17.83
C ARG A 562 4.94 -31.32 16.86
N LEU A 563 6.28 -31.32 16.74
CA LEU A 563 7.06 -30.23 16.07
C LEU A 563 6.69 -30.04 14.62
N ASP A 564 6.50 -31.11 13.82
CA ASP A 564 6.15 -31.00 12.38
C ASP A 564 4.77 -30.39 12.19
N SER A 565 3.80 -30.76 13.03
CA SER A 565 2.45 -30.22 13.00
C SER A 565 2.45 -28.73 13.40
N ALA A 566 3.22 -28.36 14.43
CA ALA A 566 3.37 -26.97 14.84
C ALA A 566 4.00 -26.12 13.73
N ALA A 567 5.06 -26.60 13.11
CA ALA A 567 5.72 -25.93 12.01
C ALA A 567 4.78 -25.72 10.80
N ALA A 568 3.97 -26.72 10.45
CA ALA A 568 3.01 -26.63 9.36
C ALA A 568 1.95 -25.55 9.61
N LEU A 569 1.47 -25.40 10.85
CA LEU A 569 0.51 -24.37 11.23
C LEU A 569 1.13 -22.97 11.20
N PHE A 570 2.36 -22.81 11.69
CA PHE A 570 3.07 -21.53 11.59
C PHE A 570 3.40 -21.13 10.13
N ASP A 571 3.75 -22.11 9.29
CA ASP A 571 3.93 -21.91 7.86
C ASP A 571 2.62 -21.44 7.18
N GLU A 572 1.47 -22.02 7.58
CA GLU A 572 0.16 -21.62 7.08
C GLU A 572 -0.15 -20.17 7.43
N VAL A 573 0.15 -19.72 8.67
CA VAL A 573 0.01 -18.30 9.06
C VAL A 573 0.81 -17.41 8.15
N LEU A 574 2.08 -17.73 7.90
CA LEU A 574 2.97 -16.90 7.06
C LEU A 574 2.51 -16.79 5.60
N ARG A 575 1.66 -17.71 5.11
CA ARG A 575 1.11 -17.63 3.75
C ARG A 575 -0.15 -16.78 3.64
N ILE A 576 -0.91 -16.62 4.73
CA ILE A 576 -2.18 -15.86 4.73
C ILE A 576 -2.02 -14.43 5.25
N VAL A 577 -0.96 -14.15 6.01
CA VAL A 577 -0.74 -12.83 6.63
C VAL A 577 -0.03 -11.90 5.65
N PRO A 578 -0.49 -10.63 5.49
CA PRO A 578 0.23 -9.63 4.71
C PRO A 578 1.66 -9.41 5.25
N GLU A 579 2.64 -9.30 4.34
CA GLU A 579 4.08 -9.24 4.65
C GLU A 579 4.47 -8.11 5.62
N THR A 580 3.70 -7.03 5.63
CA THR A 580 3.92 -5.86 6.49
C THR A 580 3.22 -5.95 7.85
N SER A 581 2.45 -7.02 8.09
CA SER A 581 1.69 -7.19 9.32
C SER A 581 2.57 -7.72 10.46
N PHE A 582 2.40 -7.15 11.66
CA PHE A 582 3.01 -7.68 12.89
C PHE A 582 2.57 -9.11 13.21
N HIS A 583 1.40 -9.53 12.72
CA HIS A 583 0.92 -10.92 12.85
C HIS A 583 1.89 -11.96 12.27
N ALA A 584 2.76 -11.56 11.32
CA ALA A 584 3.81 -12.43 10.81
C ALA A 584 4.92 -12.74 11.83
N LEU A 585 5.06 -11.92 12.88
CA LEU A 585 6.15 -12.10 13.87
C LEU A 585 5.90 -13.27 14.80
N TYR A 586 4.66 -13.51 15.23
CA TYR A 586 4.30 -14.62 16.09
C TYR A 586 4.64 -16.00 15.49
N PRO A 587 4.29 -16.34 14.25
CA PRO A 587 4.70 -17.60 13.63
C PRO A 587 6.21 -17.70 13.41
N ILE A 588 6.91 -16.58 13.14
CA ILE A 588 8.38 -16.57 13.02
C ILE A 588 9.02 -16.93 14.37
N GLU A 589 8.51 -16.42 15.47
CA GLU A 589 8.92 -16.77 16.82
C GLU A 589 8.58 -18.24 17.14
N GLY A 590 7.39 -18.70 16.74
CA GLY A 590 7.00 -20.09 16.84
C GLY A 590 7.95 -21.03 16.09
N LEU A 591 8.34 -20.68 14.87
CA LEU A 591 9.34 -21.42 14.09
C LEU A 591 10.74 -21.36 14.71
N ALA A 592 11.08 -20.29 15.45
CA ALA A 592 12.33 -20.24 16.23
C ALA A 592 12.30 -21.23 17.39
N LEU A 593 11.15 -21.36 18.08
CA LEU A 593 10.94 -22.35 19.12
C LEU A 593 11.03 -23.77 18.57
N VAL A 594 10.34 -24.07 17.46
CA VAL A 594 10.41 -25.36 16.76
C VAL A 594 11.85 -25.69 16.37
N ALA A 595 12.61 -24.75 15.83
CA ALA A 595 14.00 -24.95 15.45
C ALA A 595 14.88 -25.29 16.66
N ALA A 596 14.66 -24.64 17.79
CA ALA A 596 15.39 -24.90 19.03
C ALA A 596 15.10 -26.33 19.57
N GLU A 597 13.83 -26.72 19.60
CA GLU A 597 13.41 -28.05 20.04
C GLU A 597 13.89 -29.16 19.08
N SER A 598 13.96 -28.87 17.77
CA SER A 598 14.53 -29.78 16.77
C SER A 598 16.06 -29.83 16.75
N GLY A 599 16.75 -29.05 17.60
CA GLY A 599 18.21 -29.02 17.67
C GLY A 599 18.91 -28.07 16.71
N ASP A 600 18.19 -27.32 15.85
CA ASP A 600 18.79 -26.29 14.98
C ASP A 600 18.93 -24.94 15.71
N MET A 601 19.91 -24.87 16.62
CA MET A 601 20.16 -23.70 17.45
C MET A 601 20.53 -22.47 16.61
N ARG A 602 21.21 -22.66 15.46
CA ARG A 602 21.59 -21.54 14.58
C ARG A 602 20.37 -20.90 13.96
N ARG A 603 19.43 -21.68 13.46
CA ARG A 603 18.18 -21.21 12.91
C ARG A 603 17.33 -20.53 13.97
N ALA A 604 17.22 -21.12 15.15
CA ALA A 604 16.48 -20.55 16.27
C ALA A 604 16.97 -19.14 16.63
N VAL A 605 18.30 -18.94 16.79
CA VAL A 605 18.87 -17.64 17.08
C VAL A 605 18.67 -16.64 15.93
N ARG A 606 18.78 -17.06 14.65
CA ARG A 606 18.56 -16.19 13.50
C ARG A 606 17.13 -15.68 13.45
N LEU A 607 16.13 -16.54 13.59
CA LEU A 607 14.72 -16.16 13.56
C LEU A 607 14.37 -15.25 14.74
N TYR A 608 14.86 -15.56 15.94
CA TYR A 608 14.69 -14.72 17.12
C TYR A 608 15.27 -13.30 16.94
N GLU A 609 16.51 -13.18 16.46
CA GLU A 609 17.11 -11.86 16.23
C GLU A 609 16.38 -11.07 15.15
N ALA A 610 15.89 -11.76 14.13
CA ALA A 610 15.12 -11.14 13.06
C ALA A 610 13.75 -10.64 13.55
N SER A 611 13.02 -11.44 14.34
CA SER A 611 11.72 -11.04 14.92
C SER A 611 11.89 -9.89 15.91
N THR A 612 12.91 -9.95 16.78
CA THR A 612 13.23 -8.86 17.73
C THR A 612 13.51 -7.54 17.00
N GLN A 613 14.29 -7.57 15.89
CA GLN A 613 14.55 -6.37 15.11
C GLN A 613 13.30 -5.85 14.38
N ALA A 614 12.43 -6.73 13.94
CA ALA A 614 11.17 -6.37 13.30
C ALA A 614 10.20 -5.75 14.32
N ARG A 615 10.06 -6.32 15.53
CA ARG A 615 9.24 -5.76 16.61
C ARG A 615 9.67 -4.35 17.00
N ARG A 616 10.98 -4.13 17.18
CA ARG A 616 11.52 -2.78 17.49
C ARG A 616 11.19 -1.73 16.42
N ARG A 617 11.06 -2.13 15.16
CA ARG A 617 10.69 -1.20 14.07
C ARG A 617 9.21 -0.91 14.03
N LEU A 618 8.39 -1.89 14.42
CA LEU A 618 6.94 -1.77 14.46
C LEU A 618 6.45 -1.23 15.80
N ASP A 619 7.36 -1.01 16.77
CA ASP A 619 7.07 -0.59 18.14
C ASP A 619 6.04 -1.51 18.83
N THR A 620 6.20 -2.83 18.64
CA THR A 620 5.30 -3.84 19.18
C THR A 620 6.03 -4.81 20.09
N GLU A 621 5.36 -5.26 21.16
CA GLU A 621 5.85 -6.32 22.03
C GLU A 621 4.86 -7.49 22.06
N PRO A 622 5.33 -8.76 22.17
CA PRO A 622 4.42 -9.89 22.34
C PRO A 622 3.89 -9.93 23.76
N GLU A 623 2.75 -10.62 23.93
CA GLU A 623 2.20 -10.92 25.25
C GLU A 623 3.23 -11.59 26.17
N ASP A 624 3.20 -11.26 27.45
CA ASP A 624 4.25 -11.60 28.42
C ASP A 624 4.54 -13.12 28.50
N PRO A 625 3.55 -14.04 28.56
CA PRO A 625 3.85 -15.48 28.61
C PRO A 625 4.57 -15.96 27.34
N TRP A 626 4.16 -15.51 26.15
CA TRP A 626 4.79 -15.88 24.88
C TRP A 626 6.19 -15.30 24.78
N ARG A 627 6.35 -14.02 25.12
CA ARG A 627 7.66 -13.34 25.14
C ARG A 627 8.67 -14.09 26.00
N ARG A 628 8.32 -14.41 27.25
CA ARG A 628 9.20 -15.15 28.17
C ARG A 628 9.62 -16.50 27.60
N ARG A 629 8.68 -17.25 27.00
CA ARG A 629 8.98 -18.53 26.38
C ARG A 629 10.00 -18.39 25.26
N VAL A 630 9.80 -17.40 24.36
CA VAL A 630 10.68 -17.15 23.22
C VAL A 630 12.08 -16.70 23.70
N GLU A 631 12.15 -15.77 24.65
CA GLU A 631 13.41 -15.25 25.20
C GLU A 631 14.22 -16.32 25.92
N LEU A 632 13.60 -17.11 26.76
CA LEU A 632 14.25 -18.21 27.48
C LEU A 632 14.80 -19.26 26.51
N THR A 633 14.03 -19.62 25.50
CA THR A 633 14.47 -20.59 24.50
C THR A 633 15.62 -20.04 23.64
N ALA A 634 15.55 -18.77 23.24
CA ALA A 634 16.63 -18.11 22.52
C ALA A 634 17.91 -18.00 23.35
N ALA A 635 17.80 -17.69 24.63
CA ALA A 635 18.94 -17.69 25.56
C ALA A 635 19.60 -19.07 25.65
N ARG A 636 18.79 -20.13 25.82
CA ARG A 636 19.29 -21.54 25.82
C ARG A 636 19.92 -21.93 24.48
N ALA A 637 19.35 -21.52 23.37
CA ALA A 637 19.92 -21.77 22.04
C ALA A 637 21.28 -21.07 21.85
N ARG A 638 21.43 -19.84 22.35
CA ARG A 638 22.71 -19.10 22.29
C ARG A 638 23.80 -19.76 23.12
N THR A 639 23.50 -20.31 24.30
CA THR A 639 24.50 -20.99 25.15
C THR A 639 24.98 -22.32 24.55
N ARG A 640 24.23 -22.95 23.68
CA ARG A 640 24.58 -24.19 22.99
C ARG A 640 25.42 -23.97 21.73
N LEU A 641 25.66 -22.73 21.31
CA LEU A 641 26.49 -22.38 20.17
C LEU A 641 27.89 -21.90 20.63
N SER A 642 28.92 -22.19 19.81
CA SER A 642 30.21 -21.54 19.96
C SER A 642 30.11 -20.04 19.77
N SER A 643 31.04 -19.22 20.32
CA SER A 643 31.01 -17.77 20.17
C SER A 643 30.90 -17.35 18.71
N ALA A 644 31.75 -17.86 17.84
CA ALA A 644 31.74 -17.54 16.40
C ALA A 644 30.42 -17.92 15.72
N ALA A 645 29.87 -19.09 16.04
CA ALA A 645 28.57 -19.53 15.44
C ALA A 645 27.39 -18.67 15.92
N ARG A 646 27.42 -18.27 17.20
CA ARG A 646 26.44 -17.37 17.80
C ARG A 646 26.49 -15.99 17.15
N ASP A 647 27.69 -15.38 17.06
CA ASP A 647 27.87 -14.04 16.52
C ASP A 647 27.48 -13.97 15.02
N ALA A 648 27.80 -15.02 14.26
CA ALA A 648 27.36 -15.18 12.88
C ALA A 648 25.83 -15.33 12.76
N ALA A 649 25.20 -16.09 13.67
CA ALA A 649 23.74 -16.27 13.66
C ALA A 649 23.02 -14.95 14.01
N VAL A 650 23.50 -14.22 15.03
CA VAL A 650 22.98 -12.91 15.44
C VAL A 650 23.12 -11.90 14.31
N SER A 651 24.30 -11.75 13.72
CA SER A 651 24.54 -10.81 12.62
C SER A 651 23.66 -11.12 11.40
N SER A 652 23.59 -12.39 11.02
CA SER A 652 22.75 -12.83 9.90
C SER A 652 21.25 -12.61 10.17
N GLY A 653 20.78 -12.87 11.41
CA GLY A 653 19.41 -12.62 11.80
C GLY A 653 19.02 -11.15 11.69
N ARG A 654 19.89 -10.25 12.18
CA ARG A 654 19.66 -8.79 12.11
C ARG A 654 19.57 -8.23 10.69
N GLN A 655 20.08 -8.95 9.69
CA GLN A 655 20.02 -8.55 8.27
C GLN A 655 18.75 -9.02 7.57
N LEU A 656 18.02 -9.99 8.12
CA LEU A 656 16.76 -10.50 7.54
C LEU A 656 15.64 -9.47 7.71
N ARG A 657 14.96 -9.11 6.61
CA ARG A 657 13.88 -8.11 6.59
C ARG A 657 12.80 -8.47 5.58
N GLY A 658 11.54 -8.08 5.84
CA GLY A 658 10.41 -8.25 4.92
C GLY A 658 10.36 -9.62 4.28
N ASP A 659 10.15 -9.68 2.98
CA ASP A 659 10.05 -10.92 2.18
C ASP A 659 11.19 -11.90 2.41
N ARG A 660 12.41 -11.38 2.64
CA ARG A 660 13.57 -12.24 2.92
C ARG A 660 13.46 -12.95 4.26
N LEU A 661 12.86 -12.32 5.27
CA LEU A 661 12.59 -12.93 6.56
C LEU A 661 11.53 -14.01 6.46
N VAL A 662 10.40 -13.71 5.82
CA VAL A 662 9.32 -14.67 5.58
C VAL A 662 9.81 -15.85 4.74
N ALA A 663 10.51 -15.59 3.63
CA ALA A 663 11.09 -16.65 2.80
C ALA A 663 12.12 -17.51 3.54
N TYR A 664 12.91 -16.92 4.46
CA TYR A 664 13.82 -17.68 5.30
C TYR A 664 13.08 -18.51 6.34
N ALA A 665 12.02 -17.98 6.94
CA ALA A 665 11.19 -18.70 7.91
C ALA A 665 10.48 -19.90 7.28
N LEU A 666 9.99 -19.79 6.06
CA LEU A 666 9.33 -20.87 5.31
C LEU A 666 10.29 -21.96 4.81
N ARG A 667 11.60 -21.71 4.74
CA ARG A 667 12.58 -22.73 4.35
C ARG A 667 12.79 -23.70 5.51
N ARG A 668 12.27 -24.90 5.43
CA ARG A 668 12.59 -25.99 6.39
C ARG A 668 14.10 -26.30 6.27
N GLY A 669 14.81 -26.22 7.38
CA GLY A 669 16.21 -26.59 7.42
C GLY A 669 16.36 -28.07 7.04
N SER A 670 17.13 -28.37 6.03
CA SER A 670 17.66 -29.73 5.81
C SER A 670 18.50 -30.10 7.04
N GLY A 671 18.00 -31.04 7.84
CA GLY A 671 18.75 -31.57 8.97
C GLY A 671 20.13 -32.04 8.56
N ASN A 672 21.09 -31.85 9.45
CA ASN A 672 22.48 -32.25 9.34
C ASN A 672 22.59 -33.71 8.85
N PRO A 673 23.29 -34.02 7.75
CA PRO A 673 23.47 -35.39 7.33
C PRO A 673 24.49 -36.09 8.25
N ARG A 674 24.02 -36.90 9.19
CA ARG A 674 24.81 -38.02 9.67
C ARG A 674 24.55 -39.21 8.76
N THR A 675 25.60 -39.50 7.98
CA THR A 675 25.98 -40.80 7.38
C THR A 675 24.91 -41.87 7.28
N THR A 676 24.53 -42.27 6.10
CA THR A 676 24.69 -43.58 5.45
C THR A 676 23.61 -43.80 4.35
N THR A 677 24.12 -44.34 3.24
CA THR A 677 23.47 -45.09 2.15
C THR A 677 22.46 -44.34 1.27
N GLU A 678 22.89 -44.20 0.01
CA GLU A 678 21.99 -44.07 -1.15
C GLU A 678 20.82 -45.06 -1.09
N PRO A 679 19.63 -44.64 -1.54
CA PRO A 679 19.32 -44.96 -2.90
C PRO A 679 18.37 -43.98 -3.64
N THR A 680 18.49 -44.03 -4.92
CA THR A 680 17.50 -43.92 -6.00
C THR A 680 16.84 -42.56 -6.26
N ALA A 681 17.24 -42.05 -7.40
CA ALA A 681 16.75 -40.92 -8.16
C ALA A 681 15.23 -40.89 -8.35
N LEU A 682 14.66 -39.69 -8.17
CA LEU A 682 13.53 -39.25 -8.98
C LEU A 682 13.73 -37.74 -9.28
N ALA A 683 13.96 -37.50 -10.56
CA ALA A 683 13.87 -36.28 -11.33
C ALA A 683 14.33 -34.96 -10.67
N ALA A 684 15.64 -34.75 -10.63
CA ALA A 684 16.24 -33.43 -10.48
C ALA A 684 16.33 -32.77 -11.86
N ASP A 685 15.87 -31.55 -11.94
CA ASP A 685 15.99 -30.62 -13.07
C ASP A 685 17.49 -30.48 -13.44
N HIS A 686 17.91 -31.14 -14.52
CA HIS A 686 19.31 -31.19 -14.98
C HIS A 686 19.73 -29.89 -15.66
N SER A 687 20.07 -28.86 -14.89
CA SER A 687 20.89 -27.78 -15.41
C SER A 687 22.38 -28.14 -15.20
N PRO A 688 23.24 -28.16 -16.20
CA PRO A 688 24.67 -28.41 -16.03
C PRO A 688 25.41 -27.25 -15.33
N LEU A 689 24.69 -26.16 -15.02
CA LEU A 689 25.25 -24.96 -14.39
C LEU A 689 25.21 -25.04 -12.89
N THR A 690 26.25 -24.56 -12.24
CA THR A 690 26.21 -24.29 -10.79
C THR A 690 25.28 -23.11 -10.50
N ARG A 691 24.76 -23.02 -9.28
CA ARG A 691 23.87 -21.95 -8.86
C ARG A 691 24.40 -20.53 -9.16
N ARG A 692 25.72 -20.34 -9.04
CA ARG A 692 26.39 -19.05 -9.31
C ARG A 692 26.45 -18.76 -10.82
N GLU A 693 26.74 -19.75 -11.61
CA GLU A 693 26.75 -19.67 -13.08
C GLU A 693 25.33 -19.42 -13.62
N PHE A 694 24.33 -20.05 -13.01
CA PHE A 694 22.93 -19.83 -13.37
C PHE A 694 22.47 -18.41 -13.07
N MET A 695 22.80 -17.85 -11.89
CA MET A 695 22.52 -16.46 -11.54
C MET A 695 23.17 -15.47 -12.51
N VAL A 696 24.41 -15.73 -12.94
CA VAL A 696 25.07 -14.89 -13.93
C VAL A 696 24.36 -14.98 -15.28
N ALA A 697 23.88 -16.16 -15.68
CA ALA A 697 23.12 -16.35 -16.91
C ALA A 697 21.75 -15.64 -16.89
N GLU A 698 21.04 -15.64 -15.76
CA GLU A 698 19.80 -14.89 -15.56
C GLU A 698 20.03 -13.37 -15.70
N LEU A 699 21.04 -12.81 -15.05
CA LEU A 699 21.36 -11.39 -15.16
C LEU A 699 21.82 -10.98 -16.57
N VAL A 700 22.39 -11.92 -17.32
CA VAL A 700 22.68 -11.72 -18.75
C VAL A 700 21.38 -11.69 -19.58
N ALA A 701 20.38 -12.50 -19.23
CA ALA A 701 19.07 -12.46 -19.89
C ALA A 701 18.31 -11.16 -19.61
N GLU A 702 18.53 -10.56 -18.47
CA GLU A 702 18.04 -9.22 -18.10
C GLU A 702 18.79 -8.08 -18.83
N GLY A 703 19.81 -8.40 -19.62
CA GLY A 703 20.55 -7.45 -20.43
C GLY A 703 21.67 -6.69 -19.72
N LEU A 704 22.04 -7.04 -18.49
CA LEU A 704 23.06 -6.35 -17.70
C LEU A 704 24.46 -6.57 -18.28
N THR A 705 25.31 -5.54 -18.24
CA THR A 705 26.74 -5.63 -18.61
C THR A 705 27.54 -6.37 -17.52
N ASN A 706 28.76 -6.83 -17.85
CA ASN A 706 29.62 -7.52 -16.86
C ASN A 706 29.88 -6.65 -15.61
N ARG A 707 30.02 -5.35 -15.79
CA ARG A 707 30.19 -4.40 -14.71
C ARG A 707 28.97 -4.35 -13.79
N GLN A 708 27.77 -4.27 -14.38
CA GLN A 708 26.51 -4.25 -13.62
C GLN A 708 26.27 -5.60 -12.90
N ILE A 709 26.60 -6.71 -13.55
CA ILE A 709 26.53 -8.04 -12.92
C ILE A 709 27.52 -8.15 -11.76
N ALA A 710 28.73 -7.60 -11.92
CA ALA A 710 29.74 -7.56 -10.89
C ALA A 710 29.27 -6.75 -9.66
N GLU A 711 28.65 -5.61 -9.89
CA GLU A 711 28.04 -4.77 -8.85
C GLU A 711 26.85 -5.50 -8.17
N CYS A 712 25.95 -6.13 -8.92
CA CYS A 712 24.80 -6.90 -8.38
C CYS A 712 25.22 -8.09 -7.53
N LEU A 713 26.28 -8.79 -7.92
CA LEU A 713 26.73 -10.01 -7.24
C LEU A 713 27.88 -9.77 -6.25
N ASN A 714 28.35 -8.53 -6.12
CA ASN A 714 29.47 -8.10 -5.28
C ASN A 714 30.75 -8.92 -5.54
N ILE A 715 31.13 -9.02 -6.83
CA ILE A 715 32.31 -9.73 -7.34
C ILE A 715 33.05 -8.86 -8.37
N SER A 716 34.27 -9.25 -8.79
CA SER A 716 34.97 -8.51 -9.83
C SER A 716 34.41 -8.80 -11.22
N GLU A 717 34.52 -7.83 -12.16
CA GLU A 717 34.15 -8.04 -13.58
C GLU A 717 34.88 -9.23 -14.21
N ARG A 718 36.13 -9.47 -13.78
CA ARG A 718 36.94 -10.62 -14.20
C ARG A 718 36.33 -11.95 -13.73
N THR A 719 35.75 -11.96 -12.52
CA THR A 719 35.04 -13.14 -12.00
C THR A 719 33.76 -13.40 -12.78
N VAL A 720 33.02 -12.35 -13.17
CA VAL A 720 31.84 -12.47 -14.03
C VAL A 720 32.23 -13.06 -15.39
N ALA A 721 33.31 -12.56 -16.01
CA ALA A 721 33.80 -13.08 -17.28
C ALA A 721 34.15 -14.57 -17.18
N THR A 722 34.83 -14.98 -16.10
CA THR A 722 35.17 -16.39 -15.82
C THR A 722 33.91 -17.26 -15.67
N HIS A 723 32.86 -16.77 -15.01
CA HIS A 723 31.59 -17.50 -14.91
C HIS A 723 30.90 -17.62 -16.27
N LEU A 724 30.92 -16.55 -17.07
CA LEU A 724 30.35 -16.59 -18.41
C LEU A 724 31.09 -17.57 -19.36
N ASP A 725 32.39 -17.67 -19.25
CA ASP A 725 33.17 -18.65 -20.01
C ASP A 725 32.81 -20.09 -19.61
N LYS A 726 32.70 -20.36 -18.28
CA LYS A 726 32.21 -21.66 -17.80
C LYS A 726 30.78 -21.97 -18.22
N VAL A 727 29.90 -20.98 -18.29
CA VAL A 727 28.53 -21.13 -18.80
C VAL A 727 28.55 -21.49 -20.28
N ARG A 728 29.41 -20.82 -21.08
CA ARG A 728 29.60 -21.15 -22.54
C ARG A 728 30.06 -22.57 -22.72
N ASP A 729 31.07 -22.98 -21.97
CA ASP A 729 31.66 -24.32 -22.09
C ASP A 729 30.64 -25.40 -21.69
N LYS A 730 29.92 -25.21 -20.58
CA LYS A 730 28.95 -26.19 -20.07
C LYS A 730 27.70 -26.32 -20.93
N LEU A 731 27.26 -25.23 -21.58
CA LEU A 731 26.05 -25.20 -22.41
C LEU A 731 26.37 -25.34 -23.92
N GLY A 732 27.63 -25.34 -24.32
CA GLY A 732 28.06 -25.37 -25.75
C GLY A 732 27.63 -24.08 -26.50
N LEU A 733 27.45 -22.95 -25.81
CA LEU A 733 26.94 -21.71 -26.39
C LEU A 733 28.10 -20.78 -26.79
N ARG A 734 28.11 -20.29 -28.02
CA ARG A 734 29.21 -19.47 -28.56
C ARG A 734 29.05 -17.96 -28.42
N SER A 735 27.90 -17.48 -27.94
CA SER A 735 27.66 -16.03 -27.79
C SER A 735 26.87 -15.68 -26.52
N ARG A 736 27.08 -14.45 -26.00
CA ARG A 736 26.32 -13.88 -24.87
C ARG A 736 24.82 -13.86 -25.16
N THR A 737 24.43 -13.53 -26.38
CA THR A 737 23.02 -13.50 -26.82
C THR A 737 22.36 -14.88 -26.71
N ARG A 738 23.09 -15.96 -27.01
CA ARG A 738 22.56 -17.32 -26.84
C ARG A 738 22.44 -17.75 -25.39
N ILE A 739 23.29 -17.26 -24.49
CA ILE A 739 23.14 -17.45 -23.04
C ILE A 739 21.87 -16.74 -22.58
N ALA A 740 21.64 -15.49 -23.03
CA ALA A 740 20.43 -14.73 -22.69
C ALA A 740 19.15 -15.46 -23.15
N LEU A 741 19.11 -15.93 -24.38
CA LEU A 741 17.97 -16.67 -24.91
C LEU A 741 17.73 -18.00 -24.18
N TRP A 742 18.80 -18.73 -23.85
CA TRP A 742 18.70 -19.98 -23.09
C TRP A 742 18.15 -19.76 -21.67
N ALA A 743 18.59 -18.72 -20.97
CA ALA A 743 18.09 -18.38 -19.63
C ALA A 743 16.63 -17.88 -19.67
N ALA A 744 16.28 -17.06 -20.67
CA ALA A 744 14.92 -16.55 -20.85
C ALA A 744 13.90 -17.66 -21.21
N SER A 745 14.29 -18.66 -22.02
CA SER A 745 13.41 -19.79 -22.36
C SER A 745 13.06 -20.65 -21.14
N ARG A 746 14.00 -20.85 -20.22
CA ARG A 746 13.74 -21.60 -18.97
C ARG A 746 12.94 -20.84 -17.92
N ALA A 747 13.03 -19.52 -17.91
CA ALA A 747 12.14 -18.69 -17.10
C ALA A 747 10.68 -18.78 -17.56
N GLY A 748 10.45 -18.84 -18.88
CA GLY A 748 9.11 -19.04 -19.47
C GLY A 748 8.53 -20.45 -19.25
N ASP A 749 9.37 -21.48 -19.18
CA ASP A 749 8.92 -22.85 -18.90
C ASP A 749 8.52 -23.04 -17.42
N ARG A 750 9.15 -22.35 -16.49
CA ARG A 750 8.74 -22.33 -15.07
C ARG A 750 7.39 -21.65 -14.85
N LEU A 751 7.09 -20.59 -15.59
CA LEU A 751 5.78 -19.92 -15.52
C LEU A 751 4.66 -20.81 -16.08
N ARG A 752 4.92 -21.57 -17.15
CA ARG A 752 3.92 -22.51 -17.73
C ARG A 752 3.70 -23.78 -16.90
N GLN A 753 4.65 -24.21 -16.09
CA GLN A 753 4.48 -25.32 -15.14
C GLN A 753 3.71 -24.93 -13.88
N HIS A 754 3.62 -23.64 -13.56
CA HIS A 754 2.80 -23.13 -12.44
C HIS A 754 1.33 -22.84 -12.82
N GLU A 755 1.00 -22.78 -14.11
CA GLU A 755 -0.38 -22.62 -14.59
C GLU A 755 -1.10 -23.96 -14.84
N ALA A 756 -0.43 -25.10 -14.63
CA ALA A 756 -0.96 -26.45 -14.91
C ALA A 756 -1.13 -27.31 -13.64
N PHE A 757 -1.10 -26.70 -12.44
CA PHE A 757 -1.45 -27.39 -11.19
C PHE A 757 -2.45 -26.58 -10.36
#